data_1ed85c5e63cd5fa4039b008d6e165da7
#
_entry.id   1ed85c5e63cd5fa4039b008d6e165da7
#
_cell.length_a   1.000
_cell.length_b   1.000
_cell.length_c   1.000
_cell.angle_alpha   90.00
_cell.angle_beta   90.00
_cell.angle_gamma   90.00
#
_symmetry.space_group_name_H-M   'P 1'
#
loop_
_entity.id
_entity.type
_entity.pdbx_description
1 polymer ?
#
loop_
_entity_poly.entity_id
_entity_poly.type
_entity_poly.pdbx_seq_one_letter_code
_entity_poly.pdbx_strand_id
1 'polypeptide(L)'
;MRVLVPLGKKQVTGIVYRHRTEPITNDSIQIRPILAILDTTPIVTPHQLWLWEWISRYYLCTMGEVMAAALPSGIIDDNYKARTVTYMDWEQGMTYEQAQTLVLRSKKQLAMLQYFVEHYLPNKGIERRELIEGSGESPAILRALVDKHILQEVKTSVSRLIPYQGTIKPAFALNDKQQRAYQQIQLSWQQHNTVLLHGVTSSGKTEIYIHLIQEQLAQGKQVLYLVPEIALTTQLTERLRRIFGNQLYVYHSRFSSDERVEIYNEIKNSIVEPQTQKAKLILGARSSVFLPFQSLGLIIVDEEHDSSYKQQDGTPRYHARSVAIMMGHHYHCHVLLGTATPSIESYYNAYQEHKYGLVTLAERHAGIQLPAIHGIDLKRQYHRKEMYDHFSDPLVERIREVLEQGKQVILFRNRRGYSSYIQCSKCGQVLKCVNCDVSLTLHKHRFIQVGEEQLTCHYCGHTQTKPSHCPTCGGEWKEVGFGTERIEDELYSLFPKARVGRMDLDTTRNKNAHQDLINQFAQHQLDILVGTQMVTKGLDFDNVSLVAVLNADSLLNTPDFRSYEKAFQMLEQVAGRAGRRGERGEVIIQTFMPDHPVFGFLSQHDYVGLYQHEIAERELFHYPPFYRLIDITLKHRNNDRLLAASTLLQERLHQVFGDRCSPIIVPSVARMNNAYLRHILLRIEGYADIQRAKELLMESIHYVQSIRNCLGTIIIPDVDPM
;
A
#
# COMPACT_ATOMS: atom_id res chain seq x y z
N MET A 1 28.18 -6.02 -2.22
CA MET A 1 28.47 -7.45 -2.45
C MET A 1 27.94 -8.22 -1.26
N ARG A 2 27.36 -9.40 -1.49
CA ARG A 2 26.99 -10.33 -0.44
C ARG A 2 28.21 -11.09 0.05
N VAL A 3 28.21 -11.36 1.34
CA VAL A 3 29.24 -12.15 2.00
C VAL A 3 28.61 -13.13 2.97
N LEU A 4 29.20 -14.29 3.15
CA LEU A 4 28.81 -15.24 4.18
C LEU A 4 29.60 -14.95 5.44
N VAL A 5 28.91 -14.71 6.55
CA VAL A 5 29.54 -14.38 7.83
C VAL A 5 29.03 -15.28 8.95
N PRO A 6 29.87 -15.58 9.96
CA PRO A 6 29.44 -16.35 11.11
C PRO A 6 28.69 -15.44 12.11
N LEU A 7 27.47 -15.83 12.50
CA LEU A 7 26.68 -15.17 13.55
C LEU A 7 26.28 -16.20 14.63
N GLY A 8 26.99 -16.19 15.74
CA GLY A 8 26.88 -17.24 16.75
C GLY A 8 27.28 -18.62 16.18
N LYS A 9 26.34 -19.57 16.20
CA LYS A 9 26.53 -20.92 15.62
C LYS A 9 26.00 -21.04 14.18
N LYS A 10 25.41 -19.97 13.63
CA LYS A 10 24.84 -19.96 12.26
C LYS A 10 25.74 -19.20 11.30
N GLN A 11 25.61 -19.53 10.04
CA GLN A 11 26.15 -18.74 8.94
C GLN A 11 25.00 -17.93 8.34
N VAL A 12 25.23 -16.65 8.09
CA VAL A 12 24.21 -15.73 7.55
C VAL A 12 24.80 -14.92 6.40
N THR A 13 23.93 -14.58 5.44
CA THR A 13 24.29 -13.67 4.35
C THR A 13 24.27 -12.23 4.87
N GLY A 14 25.39 -11.54 4.69
CA GLY A 14 25.53 -10.12 4.97
C GLY A 14 25.82 -9.32 3.72
N ILE A 15 25.64 -8.00 3.79
CA ILE A 15 26.02 -7.04 2.75
C ILE A 15 27.24 -6.24 3.23
N VAL A 16 28.28 -6.14 2.41
CA VAL A 16 29.41 -5.26 2.69
C VAL A 16 28.93 -3.82 2.65
N TYR A 17 28.91 -3.18 3.83
CA TYR A 17 28.41 -1.80 3.98
C TYR A 17 29.54 -0.78 3.74
N ARG A 18 30.69 -0.96 4.42
CA ARG A 18 31.86 -0.09 4.27
C ARG A 18 33.13 -0.91 4.32
N HIS A 19 34.12 -0.44 3.60
CA HIS A 19 35.51 -0.90 3.73
C HIS A 19 36.25 0.07 4.66
N ARG A 20 36.93 -0.49 5.66
CA ARG A 20 37.74 0.29 6.59
C ARG A 20 39.19 -0.22 6.53
N THR A 21 40.13 0.68 6.38
CA THR A 21 41.57 0.37 6.35
C THR A 21 42.24 0.56 7.70
N GLU A 22 41.63 1.37 8.60
CA GLU A 22 42.15 1.63 9.92
C GLU A 22 41.83 0.47 10.88
N PRO A 23 42.79 0.08 11.76
CA PRO A 23 42.55 -0.94 12.75
C PRO A 23 41.49 -0.52 13.75
N ILE A 24 40.68 -1.48 14.22
CA ILE A 24 39.73 -1.27 15.29
C ILE A 24 40.49 -1.29 16.61
N THR A 25 40.55 -0.18 17.30
CA THR A 25 41.30 -0.01 18.57
C THR A 25 40.47 -0.40 19.82
N ASN A 26 39.26 -0.92 19.65
CA ASN A 26 38.40 -1.34 20.75
C ASN A 26 38.56 -2.84 21.03
N ASP A 27 39.30 -3.19 22.06
CA ASP A 27 39.60 -4.55 22.50
C ASP A 27 38.37 -5.39 22.90
N SER A 28 37.22 -4.74 23.11
CA SER A 28 35.96 -5.45 23.44
C SER A 28 35.25 -6.04 22.18
N ILE A 29 35.67 -5.71 20.97
CA ILE A 29 35.07 -6.15 19.73
C ILE A 29 35.87 -7.30 19.11
N GLN A 30 35.30 -8.50 19.12
CA GLN A 30 35.91 -9.64 18.42
C GLN A 30 35.56 -9.60 16.93
N ILE A 31 36.57 -9.32 16.11
CA ILE A 31 36.44 -9.35 14.65
C ILE A 31 36.43 -10.82 14.19
N ARG A 32 35.49 -11.19 13.35
CA ARG A 32 35.39 -12.50 12.75
C ARG A 32 35.65 -12.41 11.23
N PRO A 33 36.33 -13.36 10.62
CA PRO A 33 36.59 -13.35 9.18
C PRO A 33 35.30 -13.58 8.38
N ILE A 34 35.26 -13.03 7.19
CA ILE A 34 34.30 -13.38 6.16
C ILE A 34 34.61 -14.80 5.69
N LEU A 35 33.58 -15.66 5.63
CA LEU A 35 33.75 -17.07 5.22
C LEU A 35 33.81 -17.20 3.72
N ALA A 36 33.00 -16.46 2.98
CA ALA A 36 32.97 -16.44 1.52
C ALA A 36 32.43 -15.13 0.98
N ILE A 37 32.86 -14.74 -0.22
CA ILE A 37 32.31 -13.70 -1.03
C ILE A 37 31.36 -14.37 -2.03
N LEU A 38 30.06 -13.99 -2.04
CA LEU A 38 29.03 -14.66 -2.84
C LEU A 38 28.85 -14.02 -4.22
N ASP A 39 29.29 -12.78 -4.41
CA ASP A 39 29.07 -12.03 -5.64
C ASP A 39 30.40 -11.59 -6.27
N THR A 40 30.46 -11.58 -7.59
CA THR A 40 31.57 -10.99 -8.36
C THR A 40 31.40 -9.49 -8.57
N THR A 41 30.17 -8.98 -8.52
CA THR A 41 29.81 -7.55 -8.69
C THR A 41 28.87 -7.11 -7.58
N PRO A 42 28.88 -5.81 -7.18
CA PRO A 42 27.96 -5.30 -6.17
C PRO A 42 26.49 -5.53 -6.57
N ILE A 43 25.71 -6.12 -5.67
CA ILE A 43 24.26 -6.29 -5.87
C ILE A 43 23.46 -5.09 -5.36
N VAL A 44 24.03 -4.31 -4.45
CA VAL A 44 23.43 -3.11 -3.85
C VAL A 44 24.19 -1.89 -4.34
N THR A 45 23.49 -0.85 -4.73
CA THR A 45 24.04 0.42 -5.19
C THR A 45 24.42 1.33 -4.02
N PRO A 46 25.34 2.31 -4.21
CA PRO A 46 25.63 3.33 -3.18
C PRO A 46 24.38 4.12 -2.76
N HIS A 47 23.47 4.41 -3.70
CA HIS A 47 22.22 5.09 -3.43
C HIS A 47 21.30 4.28 -2.50
N GLN A 48 21.24 2.95 -2.69
CA GLN A 48 20.49 2.08 -1.78
C GLN A 48 21.09 2.06 -0.37
N LEU A 49 22.42 1.99 -0.24
CA LEU A 49 23.08 2.02 1.07
C LEU A 49 22.80 3.33 1.80
N TRP A 50 22.86 4.46 1.09
CA TRP A 50 22.48 5.77 1.64
C TRP A 50 21.02 5.79 2.11
N LEU A 51 20.10 5.27 1.28
CA LEU A 51 18.67 5.20 1.63
C LEU A 51 18.43 4.33 2.86
N TRP A 52 19.11 3.18 2.95
CA TRP A 52 19.00 2.29 4.11
C TRP A 52 19.51 2.95 5.39
N GLU A 53 20.61 3.66 5.30
CA GLU A 53 21.15 4.42 6.43
C GLU A 53 20.18 5.51 6.88
N TRP A 54 19.60 6.27 5.93
CA TRP A 54 18.60 7.27 6.24
C TRP A 54 17.35 6.67 6.89
N ILE A 55 16.79 5.56 6.34
CA ILE A 55 15.64 4.86 6.90
C ILE A 55 15.94 4.35 8.31
N SER A 56 17.10 3.75 8.51
CA SER A 56 17.55 3.24 9.82
C SER A 56 17.56 4.36 10.88
N ARG A 57 18.14 5.50 10.54
CA ARG A 57 18.20 6.66 11.46
C ARG A 57 16.84 7.32 11.66
N TYR A 58 16.08 7.50 10.58
CA TYR A 58 14.81 8.21 10.65
C TYR A 58 13.75 7.42 11.41
N TYR A 59 13.63 6.12 11.12
CA TYR A 59 12.59 5.23 11.68
C TYR A 59 13.08 4.41 12.88
N LEU A 60 14.26 4.68 13.40
CA LEU A 60 14.82 4.06 14.61
C LEU A 60 14.85 2.51 14.54
N CYS A 61 15.36 2.00 13.45
CA CYS A 61 15.53 0.57 13.23
C CYS A 61 16.96 0.23 12.83
N THR A 62 17.31 -1.04 12.82
CA THR A 62 18.66 -1.48 12.44
C THR A 62 18.84 -1.54 10.92
N MET A 63 20.07 -1.37 10.44
CA MET A 63 20.40 -1.56 9.03
C MET A 63 20.06 -2.96 8.52
N GLY A 64 20.17 -3.99 9.38
CA GLY A 64 19.78 -5.36 9.04
C GLY A 64 18.29 -5.53 8.78
N GLU A 65 17.45 -4.86 9.56
CA GLU A 65 16.00 -4.83 9.33
C GLU A 65 15.64 -4.12 8.03
N VAL A 66 16.32 -3.02 7.71
CA VAL A 66 16.13 -2.34 6.43
C VAL A 66 16.56 -3.22 5.27
N MET A 67 17.71 -3.90 5.36
CA MET A 67 18.19 -4.85 4.36
C MET A 67 17.18 -5.97 4.11
N ALA A 68 16.63 -6.55 5.17
CA ALA A 68 15.64 -7.62 5.08
C ALA A 68 14.33 -7.19 4.41
N ALA A 69 13.93 -5.93 4.60
CA ALA A 69 12.75 -5.35 3.93
C ALA A 69 13.04 -4.93 2.47
N ALA A 70 14.28 -4.55 2.18
CA ALA A 70 14.68 -3.97 0.90
C ALA A 70 15.00 -5.01 -0.17
N LEU A 71 15.60 -6.13 0.21
CA LEU A 71 16.04 -7.14 -0.74
C LEU A 71 15.00 -8.26 -0.90
N PRO A 72 14.74 -8.73 -2.13
CA PRO A 72 13.99 -9.97 -2.34
C PRO A 72 14.63 -11.15 -1.61
N SER A 73 13.81 -12.03 -1.01
CA SER A 73 14.31 -13.20 -0.27
C SER A 73 15.20 -14.10 -1.12
N GLY A 74 14.90 -14.23 -2.42
CA GLY A 74 15.74 -15.01 -3.34
C GLY A 74 17.18 -14.49 -3.48
N ILE A 75 17.40 -13.20 -3.21
CA ILE A 75 18.76 -12.62 -3.14
C ILE A 75 19.40 -12.89 -1.78
N ILE A 76 18.66 -12.72 -0.68
CA ILE A 76 19.19 -12.90 0.68
C ILE A 76 19.56 -14.35 0.93
N ASP A 77 18.66 -15.28 0.59
CA ASP A 77 18.79 -16.71 0.88
C ASP A 77 19.65 -17.46 -0.17
N ASP A 78 20.09 -16.75 -1.21
CA ASP A 78 20.86 -17.30 -2.35
C ASP A 78 20.19 -18.52 -3.01
N ASN A 79 18.86 -18.51 -3.04
CA ASN A 79 18.05 -19.62 -3.56
C ASN A 79 17.39 -19.31 -4.91
N TYR A 80 17.71 -18.16 -5.51
CA TYR A 80 17.23 -17.80 -6.84
C TYR A 80 17.75 -18.80 -7.89
N LYS A 81 16.83 -19.34 -8.68
CA LYS A 81 17.14 -20.21 -9.81
C LYS A 81 16.62 -19.58 -11.09
N ALA A 82 17.51 -19.28 -12.02
CA ALA A 82 17.11 -18.86 -13.35
C ALA A 82 16.21 -19.94 -13.99
N ARG A 83 15.12 -19.51 -14.61
CA ARG A 83 14.28 -20.42 -15.39
C ARG A 83 15.08 -20.83 -16.61
N THR A 84 15.34 -22.13 -16.76
CA THR A 84 16.01 -22.67 -17.94
C THR A 84 15.00 -23.36 -18.82
N VAL A 85 15.07 -23.11 -20.11
CA VAL A 85 14.35 -23.85 -21.15
C VAL A 85 15.38 -24.61 -21.98
N THR A 86 15.10 -25.87 -22.25
CA THR A 86 15.96 -26.68 -23.10
C THR A 86 15.51 -26.52 -24.55
N TYR A 87 16.40 -26.02 -25.36
CA TYR A 87 16.24 -25.94 -26.82
C TYR A 87 17.00 -27.11 -27.46
N MET A 88 16.49 -27.55 -28.56
CA MET A 88 17.15 -28.53 -29.43
C MET A 88 17.81 -27.75 -30.56
N ASP A 89 19.08 -28.00 -30.76
CA ASP A 89 19.90 -27.40 -31.84
C ASP A 89 20.62 -28.50 -32.61
N TRP A 90 21.14 -28.17 -33.77
CA TRP A 90 22.01 -29.07 -34.48
C TRP A 90 23.25 -29.38 -33.67
N GLU A 91 23.70 -30.65 -33.72
CA GLU A 91 25.04 -31.00 -33.27
C GLU A 91 26.08 -30.26 -34.14
N GLN A 92 27.18 -29.86 -33.55
CA GLN A 92 28.18 -29.03 -34.24
C GLN A 92 28.73 -29.73 -35.51
N GLY A 93 28.54 -29.10 -36.68
CA GLY A 93 28.97 -29.62 -37.96
C GLY A 93 28.01 -30.60 -38.63
N MET A 94 26.82 -30.88 -38.03
CA MET A 94 25.78 -31.75 -38.63
C MET A 94 25.00 -30.99 -39.69
N THR A 95 24.81 -31.62 -40.85
CA THR A 95 23.95 -31.13 -41.93
C THR A 95 22.69 -31.97 -42.02
N TYR A 96 21.62 -31.39 -42.61
CA TYR A 96 20.33 -32.12 -42.80
C TYR A 96 20.52 -33.40 -43.59
N GLU A 97 21.31 -33.38 -44.64
CA GLU A 97 21.56 -34.56 -45.53
C GLU A 97 22.24 -35.68 -44.75
N GLN A 98 23.23 -35.36 -43.93
CA GLN A 98 23.91 -36.33 -43.05
C GLN A 98 22.96 -36.89 -42.02
N ALA A 99 22.16 -36.02 -41.35
CA ALA A 99 21.15 -36.43 -40.37
C ALA A 99 20.09 -37.35 -40.98
N GLN A 100 19.59 -37.01 -42.16
CA GLN A 100 18.60 -37.79 -42.87
C GLN A 100 19.13 -39.22 -43.18
N THR A 101 20.37 -39.33 -43.59
CA THR A 101 21.03 -40.61 -43.86
C THR A 101 21.08 -41.50 -42.63
N LEU A 102 21.36 -40.93 -41.45
CA LEU A 102 21.45 -41.64 -40.15
C LEU A 102 20.09 -42.14 -39.63
N VAL A 103 18.98 -41.55 -40.12
CA VAL A 103 17.62 -41.88 -39.64
C VAL A 103 16.73 -42.54 -40.70
N LEU A 104 17.22 -42.82 -41.91
CA LEU A 104 16.45 -43.39 -43.04
C LEU A 104 15.64 -44.65 -42.68
N ARG A 105 16.12 -45.45 -41.74
CA ARG A 105 15.48 -46.72 -41.32
C ARG A 105 14.37 -46.49 -40.29
N SER A 106 14.15 -45.31 -39.75
CA SER A 106 13.19 -45.01 -38.71
C SER A 106 12.21 -43.90 -39.17
N LYS A 107 11.04 -44.28 -39.59
CA LYS A 107 9.97 -43.31 -40.00
C LYS A 107 9.70 -42.26 -38.93
N LYS A 108 9.73 -42.63 -37.63
CA LYS A 108 9.45 -41.71 -36.51
C LYS A 108 10.57 -40.72 -36.30
N GLN A 109 11.83 -41.15 -36.37
CA GLN A 109 13.01 -40.23 -36.27
C GLN A 109 13.04 -39.27 -37.45
N LEU A 110 12.67 -39.75 -38.64
CA LEU A 110 12.61 -38.90 -39.85
C LEU A 110 11.50 -37.86 -39.74
N ALA A 111 10.30 -38.24 -39.26
CA ALA A 111 9.20 -37.31 -39.03
C ALA A 111 9.56 -36.21 -38.04
N MET A 112 10.18 -36.55 -36.90
CA MET A 112 10.62 -35.57 -35.91
C MET A 112 11.74 -34.67 -36.48
N LEU A 113 12.67 -35.21 -37.25
CA LEU A 113 13.72 -34.44 -37.91
C LEU A 113 13.18 -33.46 -38.96
N GLN A 114 12.16 -33.89 -39.76
CA GLN A 114 11.48 -33.00 -40.71
C GLN A 114 10.78 -31.85 -39.99
N TYR A 115 10.02 -32.14 -38.93
CA TYR A 115 9.40 -31.08 -38.11
C TYR A 115 10.42 -30.14 -37.52
N PHE A 116 11.55 -30.67 -37.02
CA PHE A 116 12.65 -29.85 -36.52
C PHE A 116 13.16 -28.88 -37.58
N VAL A 117 13.44 -29.33 -38.80
CA VAL A 117 13.96 -28.48 -39.89
C VAL A 117 12.96 -27.41 -40.31
N GLU A 118 11.68 -27.75 -40.40
CA GLU A 118 10.61 -26.83 -40.78
C GLU A 118 10.40 -25.69 -39.78
N HIS A 119 10.68 -25.94 -38.49
CA HIS A 119 10.44 -24.97 -37.42
C HIS A 119 11.72 -24.46 -36.77
N TYR A 120 12.90 -24.88 -37.28
CA TYR A 120 14.19 -24.45 -36.75
C TYR A 120 14.46 -22.96 -36.92
N LEU A 121 14.75 -22.28 -35.81
CA LEU A 121 15.16 -20.89 -35.82
C LEU A 121 16.69 -20.78 -35.67
N PRO A 122 17.39 -20.21 -36.66
CA PRO A 122 18.84 -20.00 -36.56
C PRO A 122 19.24 -19.25 -35.28
N ASN A 123 20.27 -19.71 -34.61
CA ASN A 123 20.80 -19.20 -33.34
C ASN A 123 19.90 -19.37 -32.10
N LYS A 124 18.72 -20.00 -32.22
CA LYS A 124 17.83 -20.23 -31.08
C LYS A 124 17.45 -21.71 -30.93
N GLY A 125 17.38 -22.45 -32.03
CA GLY A 125 16.86 -23.83 -32.03
C GLY A 125 15.34 -23.88 -31.88
N ILE A 126 14.81 -25.06 -31.52
CA ILE A 126 13.40 -25.32 -31.22
C ILE A 126 13.29 -25.73 -29.75
N GLU A 127 12.29 -25.22 -29.03
CA GLU A 127 12.04 -25.66 -27.65
C GLU A 127 11.76 -27.18 -27.63
N ARG A 128 12.41 -27.90 -26.73
CA ARG A 128 12.27 -29.36 -26.60
C ARG A 128 10.82 -29.82 -26.49
N ARG A 129 10.00 -29.07 -25.77
CA ARG A 129 8.58 -29.36 -25.59
C ARG A 129 7.79 -29.16 -26.90
N GLU A 130 8.04 -28.07 -27.59
CA GLU A 130 7.44 -27.76 -28.88
C GLU A 130 7.77 -28.81 -29.94
N LEU A 131 9.03 -29.28 -29.99
CA LEU A 131 9.46 -30.31 -30.89
C LEU A 131 8.75 -31.65 -30.63
N ILE A 132 8.54 -32.03 -29.36
CA ILE A 132 7.84 -33.27 -29.01
C ILE A 132 6.35 -33.15 -29.30
N GLU A 133 5.69 -32.08 -28.85
CA GLU A 133 4.23 -31.88 -29.03
C GLU A 133 3.89 -31.65 -30.50
N GLY A 134 4.66 -30.87 -31.22
CA GLY A 134 4.41 -30.53 -32.62
C GLY A 134 4.72 -31.66 -33.62
N SER A 135 5.75 -32.48 -33.38
CA SER A 135 6.03 -33.63 -34.19
C SER A 135 5.09 -34.80 -33.93
N GLY A 136 4.37 -34.80 -32.78
CA GLY A 136 3.53 -35.91 -32.35
C GLY A 136 4.28 -37.17 -31.93
N GLU A 137 5.60 -37.13 -31.83
CA GLU A 137 6.47 -38.24 -31.52
C GLU A 137 6.86 -38.29 -30.04
N SER A 138 7.25 -39.45 -29.54
CA SER A 138 7.57 -39.64 -28.13
C SER A 138 8.94 -39.05 -27.74
N PRO A 139 9.16 -38.66 -26.44
CA PRO A 139 10.45 -38.20 -25.93
C PRO A 139 11.59 -39.21 -26.17
N ALA A 140 11.30 -40.51 -26.31
CA ALA A 140 12.29 -41.52 -26.59
C ALA A 140 12.87 -41.38 -28.01
N ILE A 141 12.08 -40.92 -28.98
CA ILE A 141 12.56 -40.67 -30.35
C ILE A 141 13.54 -39.47 -30.33
N LEU A 142 13.23 -38.43 -29.57
CA LEU A 142 14.13 -37.30 -29.41
C LEU A 142 15.47 -37.71 -28.77
N ARG A 143 15.43 -38.53 -27.70
CA ARG A 143 16.65 -39.06 -27.10
C ARG A 143 17.51 -39.86 -28.12
N ALA A 144 16.88 -40.65 -28.94
CA ALA A 144 17.61 -41.41 -29.98
C ALA A 144 18.23 -40.51 -31.05
N LEU A 145 17.71 -39.30 -31.31
CA LEU A 145 18.38 -38.30 -32.17
C LEU A 145 19.54 -37.63 -31.47
N VAL A 146 19.46 -37.41 -30.16
CA VAL A 146 20.56 -36.87 -29.33
C VAL A 146 21.66 -37.92 -29.18
N ASP A 147 21.33 -39.19 -28.88
CA ASP A 147 22.29 -40.28 -28.73
C ASP A 147 23.05 -40.58 -30.05
N LYS A 148 22.45 -40.25 -31.19
CA LYS A 148 23.07 -40.35 -32.50
C LYS A 148 23.89 -39.09 -32.86
N HIS A 149 24.04 -38.14 -31.98
CA HIS A 149 24.71 -36.86 -32.22
C HIS A 149 24.16 -36.09 -33.42
N ILE A 150 22.86 -36.17 -33.67
CA ILE A 150 22.15 -35.39 -34.71
C ILE A 150 21.72 -34.06 -34.14
N LEU A 151 21.13 -34.09 -32.96
CA LEU A 151 20.66 -32.91 -32.22
C LEU A 151 21.36 -32.85 -30.86
N GLN A 152 21.59 -31.65 -30.38
CA GLN A 152 22.12 -31.38 -29.03
C GLN A 152 21.08 -30.60 -28.18
N GLU A 153 21.11 -30.84 -26.87
CA GLU A 153 20.34 -30.09 -25.90
C GLU A 153 21.09 -28.84 -25.46
N VAL A 154 20.55 -27.67 -25.75
CA VAL A 154 21.07 -26.38 -25.31
C VAL A 154 20.18 -25.80 -24.23
N LYS A 155 20.67 -25.69 -23.00
CA LYS A 155 19.92 -25.06 -21.90
C LYS A 155 20.15 -23.57 -21.92
N THR A 156 19.08 -22.82 -22.21
CA THR A 156 19.11 -21.35 -22.25
C THR A 156 18.33 -20.79 -21.08
N SER A 157 18.89 -19.81 -20.39
CA SER A 157 18.18 -19.07 -19.36
C SER A 157 17.15 -18.14 -20.01
N VAL A 158 15.91 -18.24 -19.59
CA VAL A 158 14.81 -17.39 -20.08
C VAL A 158 14.20 -16.61 -18.93
N SER A 159 13.85 -15.37 -19.20
CA SER A 159 13.16 -14.55 -18.19
C SER A 159 11.73 -15.06 -17.96
N ARG A 160 11.27 -14.97 -16.70
CA ARG A 160 9.87 -15.17 -16.32
C ARG A 160 9.01 -13.96 -16.68
N LEU A 161 9.66 -12.83 -16.95
CA LEU A 161 8.99 -11.60 -17.32
C LEU A 161 8.51 -11.71 -18.77
N ILE A 162 7.20 -11.80 -18.94
CA ILE A 162 6.58 -11.95 -20.27
C ILE A 162 6.62 -10.59 -20.98
N PRO A 163 7.30 -10.47 -22.16
CA PRO A 163 7.28 -9.26 -22.93
C PRO A 163 5.87 -8.91 -23.42
N TYR A 164 5.57 -7.61 -23.47
CA TYR A 164 4.31 -7.13 -24.06
C TYR A 164 4.32 -7.35 -25.57
N GLN A 165 3.33 -8.07 -26.09
CA GLN A 165 3.19 -8.38 -27.51
C GLN A 165 2.08 -7.56 -28.20
N GLY A 166 1.37 -6.72 -27.44
CA GLY A 166 0.29 -5.88 -27.96
C GLY A 166 0.79 -4.65 -28.75
N THR A 167 -0.12 -4.01 -29.46
CA THR A 167 0.16 -2.76 -30.19
C THR A 167 0.31 -1.60 -29.21
N ILE A 168 1.39 -0.84 -29.33
CA ILE A 168 1.59 0.39 -28.59
C ILE A 168 0.69 1.49 -29.16
N LYS A 169 -0.04 2.18 -28.28
CA LYS A 169 -0.91 3.30 -28.64
C LYS A 169 -0.30 4.60 -28.13
N PRO A 170 -0.49 5.71 -28.84
CA PRO A 170 -0.10 7.02 -28.34
C PRO A 170 -0.91 7.38 -27.07
N ALA A 171 -0.32 8.20 -26.22
CA ALA A 171 -1.04 8.82 -25.12
C ALA A 171 -2.16 9.73 -25.62
N PHE A 172 -3.24 9.87 -24.86
CA PHE A 172 -4.27 10.85 -25.20
C PHE A 172 -3.73 12.27 -25.07
N ALA A 173 -4.18 13.17 -25.93
CA ALA A 173 -3.84 14.57 -25.81
C ALA A 173 -4.44 15.16 -24.52
N LEU A 174 -3.68 16.01 -23.85
CA LEU A 174 -4.17 16.76 -22.70
C LEU A 174 -5.20 17.81 -23.16
N ASN A 175 -6.29 17.93 -22.42
CA ASN A 175 -7.20 19.06 -22.61
C ASN A 175 -6.59 20.35 -22.05
N ASP A 176 -7.20 21.51 -22.32
CA ASP A 176 -6.64 22.83 -21.95
C ASP A 176 -6.35 22.96 -20.45
N LYS A 177 -7.20 22.37 -19.58
CA LYS A 177 -7.02 22.42 -18.13
C LYS A 177 -5.88 21.52 -17.67
N GLN A 178 -5.80 20.33 -18.21
CA GLN A 178 -4.69 19.40 -17.97
C GLN A 178 -3.37 19.97 -18.48
N GLN A 179 -3.40 20.60 -19.65
CA GLN A 179 -2.23 21.24 -20.22
C GLN A 179 -1.71 22.40 -19.35
N ARG A 180 -2.62 23.22 -18.82
CA ARG A 180 -2.26 24.26 -17.84
C ARG A 180 -1.67 23.68 -16.58
N ALA A 181 -2.29 22.65 -16.02
CA ALA A 181 -1.77 21.98 -14.81
C ALA A 181 -0.38 21.35 -15.08
N TYR A 182 -0.19 20.72 -16.21
CA TYR A 182 1.10 20.18 -16.65
C TYR A 182 2.18 21.28 -16.71
N GLN A 183 1.88 22.42 -17.31
CA GLN A 183 2.80 23.57 -17.37
C GLN A 183 3.08 24.14 -15.97
N GLN A 184 2.06 24.26 -15.13
CA GLN A 184 2.23 24.72 -13.73
C GLN A 184 3.11 23.79 -12.92
N ILE A 185 2.99 22.47 -13.09
CA ILE A 185 3.86 21.48 -12.46
C ILE A 185 5.31 21.72 -12.88
N GLN A 186 5.58 21.85 -14.17
CA GLN A 186 6.94 22.10 -14.69
C GLN A 186 7.54 23.43 -14.16
N LEU A 187 6.75 24.49 -14.12
CA LEU A 187 7.17 25.78 -13.57
C LEU A 187 7.45 25.69 -12.07
N SER A 188 6.57 24.97 -11.33
CA SER A 188 6.72 24.78 -9.89
C SER A 188 7.98 23.98 -9.54
N TRP A 189 8.40 23.03 -10.37
CA TRP A 189 9.63 22.27 -10.17
C TRP A 189 10.92 23.08 -10.33
N GLN A 190 10.83 24.30 -10.87
CA GLN A 190 11.99 25.20 -10.90
C GLN A 190 12.32 25.76 -9.51
N GLN A 191 11.35 25.78 -8.59
CA GLN A 191 11.48 26.31 -7.24
C GLN A 191 11.40 25.23 -6.16
N HIS A 192 10.68 24.14 -6.41
CA HIS A 192 10.40 23.07 -5.45
C HIS A 192 10.72 21.70 -6.04
N ASN A 193 11.43 20.86 -5.32
CA ASN A 193 11.65 19.47 -5.73
C ASN A 193 10.36 18.62 -5.72
N THR A 194 9.43 18.96 -4.83
CA THR A 194 8.17 18.26 -4.63
C THR A 194 7.00 19.16 -4.97
N VAL A 195 6.06 18.63 -5.76
CA VAL A 195 4.82 19.31 -6.12
C VAL A 195 3.63 18.46 -5.70
N LEU A 196 2.63 19.08 -5.06
CA LEU A 196 1.34 18.50 -4.74
C LEU A 196 0.35 18.83 -5.87
N LEU A 197 -0.12 17.83 -6.58
CA LEU A 197 -1.23 17.94 -7.54
C LEU A 197 -2.54 17.57 -6.85
N HIS A 198 -3.27 18.60 -6.41
CA HIS A 198 -4.60 18.47 -5.86
C HIS A 198 -5.63 18.50 -6.99
N GLY A 199 -6.10 17.35 -7.41
CA GLY A 199 -7.06 17.25 -8.51
C GLY A 199 -8.26 16.39 -8.13
N VAL A 200 -9.48 16.89 -8.35
CA VAL A 200 -10.72 16.17 -8.03
C VAL A 200 -10.75 14.77 -8.66
N THR A 201 -11.57 13.89 -8.12
CA THR A 201 -11.74 12.54 -8.66
C THR A 201 -12.18 12.59 -10.13
N SER A 202 -11.57 11.77 -10.99
CA SER A 202 -11.82 11.75 -12.44
C SER A 202 -11.46 13.06 -13.18
N SER A 203 -10.56 13.89 -12.66
CA SER A 203 -10.01 15.05 -13.35
C SER A 203 -9.00 14.69 -14.46
N GLY A 204 -8.57 13.44 -14.51
CA GLY A 204 -7.58 12.95 -15.48
C GLY A 204 -6.14 13.15 -15.06
N LYS A 205 -5.82 13.16 -13.76
CA LYS A 205 -4.45 13.19 -13.22
C LYS A 205 -3.52 12.19 -13.90
N THR A 206 -4.03 10.99 -14.16
CA THR A 206 -3.25 9.91 -14.80
C THR A 206 -2.75 10.30 -16.19
N GLU A 207 -3.50 11.09 -16.98
CA GLU A 207 -3.02 11.57 -18.28
C GLU A 207 -1.84 12.51 -18.11
N ILE A 208 -1.89 13.41 -17.13
CA ILE A 208 -0.76 14.30 -16.81
C ILE A 208 0.46 13.46 -16.42
N TYR A 209 0.27 12.41 -15.60
CA TYR A 209 1.36 11.50 -15.21
C TYR A 209 1.98 10.82 -16.43
N ILE A 210 1.17 10.34 -17.36
CA ILE A 210 1.63 9.66 -18.57
C ILE A 210 2.55 10.60 -19.39
N HIS A 211 2.18 11.86 -19.58
CA HIS A 211 3.00 12.83 -20.30
C HIS A 211 4.31 13.14 -19.59
N LEU A 212 4.28 13.33 -18.27
CA LEU A 212 5.49 13.54 -17.45
C LEU A 212 6.42 12.32 -17.48
N ILE A 213 5.85 11.11 -17.47
CA ILE A 213 6.61 9.86 -17.58
C ILE A 213 7.28 9.77 -18.97
N GLN A 214 6.53 10.05 -20.05
CA GLN A 214 7.07 10.02 -21.42
C GLN A 214 8.26 10.97 -21.59
N GLU A 215 8.17 12.17 -21.04
CA GLU A 215 9.24 13.15 -21.06
C GLU A 215 10.52 12.62 -20.39
N GLN A 216 10.40 12.04 -19.20
CA GLN A 216 11.55 11.51 -18.46
C GLN A 216 12.16 10.26 -19.12
N LEU A 217 11.32 9.37 -19.64
CA LEU A 217 11.78 8.21 -20.39
C LEU A 217 12.51 8.60 -21.68
N ALA A 218 12.05 9.66 -22.38
CA ALA A 218 12.71 10.20 -23.57
C ALA A 218 14.10 10.78 -23.26
N GLN A 219 14.31 11.29 -22.03
CA GLN A 219 15.61 11.75 -21.52
C GLN A 219 16.52 10.60 -21.02
N GLY A 220 16.10 9.35 -21.16
CA GLY A 220 16.85 8.19 -20.67
C GLY A 220 16.78 7.99 -19.16
N LYS A 221 15.89 8.67 -18.43
CA LYS A 221 15.73 8.59 -16.98
C LYS A 221 14.78 7.46 -16.58
N GLN A 222 15.01 6.91 -15.39
CA GLN A 222 14.08 5.96 -14.74
C GLN A 222 12.96 6.73 -14.06
N VAL A 223 11.78 6.14 -14.03
CA VAL A 223 10.60 6.70 -13.35
C VAL A 223 10.04 5.68 -12.36
N LEU A 224 9.77 6.13 -11.13
CA LEU A 224 9.05 5.36 -10.12
C LEU A 224 7.63 5.92 -9.99
N TYR A 225 6.63 5.09 -10.29
CA TYR A 225 5.23 5.40 -10.10
C TYR A 225 4.66 4.54 -8.97
N LEU A 226 4.49 5.16 -7.81
CA LEU A 226 3.92 4.52 -6.62
C LEU A 226 2.40 4.64 -6.62
N VAL A 227 1.74 3.52 -6.36
CA VAL A 227 0.29 3.45 -6.16
C VAL A 227 -0.01 2.61 -4.92
N PRO A 228 -1.15 2.84 -4.22
CA PRO A 228 -1.61 1.93 -3.18
C PRO A 228 -1.73 0.49 -3.70
N GLU A 229 -1.41 -0.51 -2.89
CA GLU A 229 -1.37 -1.91 -3.35
C GLU A 229 -2.71 -2.38 -3.96
N ILE A 230 -3.83 -1.89 -3.41
CA ILE A 230 -5.18 -2.17 -3.92
C ILE A 230 -5.43 -1.48 -5.28
N ALA A 231 -4.80 -0.32 -5.53
CA ALA A 231 -4.93 0.41 -6.78
C ALA A 231 -4.09 -0.15 -7.94
N LEU A 232 -3.21 -1.12 -7.67
CA LEU A 232 -2.48 -1.90 -8.69
C LEU A 232 -3.46 -2.85 -9.42
N THR A 233 -4.47 -2.26 -10.05
CA THR A 233 -5.48 -3.01 -10.80
C THR A 233 -4.94 -3.43 -12.17
N THR A 234 -5.52 -4.51 -12.71
CA THR A 234 -5.26 -4.92 -14.09
C THR A 234 -5.53 -3.79 -15.07
N GLN A 235 -6.58 -2.98 -14.84
CA GLN A 235 -6.94 -1.84 -15.69
C GLN A 235 -5.84 -0.79 -15.80
N LEU A 236 -5.27 -0.33 -14.68
CA LEU A 236 -4.17 0.64 -14.69
C LEU A 236 -2.93 0.04 -15.37
N THR A 237 -2.59 -1.19 -15.01
CA THR A 237 -1.43 -1.89 -15.59
C THR A 237 -1.57 -2.06 -17.10
N GLU A 238 -2.72 -2.50 -17.59
CA GLU A 238 -2.97 -2.66 -19.02
C GLU A 238 -2.97 -1.33 -19.78
N ARG A 239 -3.56 -0.28 -19.17
CA ARG A 239 -3.55 1.06 -19.73
C ARG A 239 -2.12 1.55 -19.94
N LEU A 240 -1.26 1.43 -18.94
CA LEU A 240 0.14 1.83 -19.03
C LEU A 240 0.93 0.92 -19.98
N ARG A 241 0.66 -0.40 -20.01
CA ARG A 241 1.31 -1.32 -20.95
C ARG A 241 1.02 -0.98 -22.40
N ARG A 242 -0.20 -0.54 -22.72
CA ARG A 242 -0.57 -0.10 -24.09
C ARG A 242 0.21 1.13 -24.55
N ILE A 243 0.75 1.92 -23.63
CA ILE A 243 1.49 3.15 -23.95
C ILE A 243 3.00 2.92 -23.88
N PHE A 244 3.47 2.26 -22.82
CA PHE A 244 4.89 2.11 -22.53
C PHE A 244 5.48 0.74 -22.93
N GLY A 245 4.63 -0.24 -23.26
CA GLY A 245 5.07 -1.56 -23.72
C GLY A 245 6.04 -2.22 -22.75
N ASN A 246 7.19 -2.62 -23.28
CA ASN A 246 8.25 -3.31 -22.53
C ASN A 246 9.09 -2.39 -21.63
N GLN A 247 8.86 -1.08 -21.63
CA GLN A 247 9.50 -0.16 -20.70
C GLN A 247 8.84 -0.22 -19.31
N LEU A 248 7.60 -0.76 -19.21
CA LEU A 248 6.86 -0.87 -17.96
C LEU A 248 7.21 -2.16 -17.22
N TYR A 249 7.71 -2.01 -16.00
CA TYR A 249 7.88 -3.06 -15.01
C TYR A 249 6.89 -2.86 -13.86
N VAL A 250 6.18 -3.91 -13.48
CA VAL A 250 5.25 -3.89 -12.34
C VAL A 250 5.92 -4.60 -11.17
N TYR A 251 5.90 -4.00 -9.98
CA TYR A 251 6.53 -4.58 -8.79
C TYR A 251 5.63 -4.53 -7.57
N HIS A 252 5.22 -5.69 -7.04
CA HIS A 252 4.38 -5.80 -5.86
C HIS A 252 4.59 -7.13 -5.11
N SER A 253 4.02 -7.23 -3.91
CA SER A 253 4.16 -8.38 -3.00
C SER A 253 3.59 -9.70 -3.53
N ARG A 254 2.68 -9.68 -4.51
CA ARG A 254 2.05 -10.88 -5.09
C ARG A 254 2.93 -11.61 -6.12
N PHE A 255 4.00 -10.99 -6.59
CA PHE A 255 4.98 -11.68 -7.43
C PHE A 255 5.78 -12.69 -6.61
N SER A 256 6.16 -13.80 -7.26
CA SER A 256 7.07 -14.78 -6.68
C SER A 256 8.42 -14.14 -6.33
N SER A 257 9.17 -14.78 -5.43
CA SER A 257 10.50 -14.32 -5.08
C SER A 257 11.42 -14.21 -6.30
N ASP A 258 11.36 -15.19 -7.20
CA ASP A 258 12.18 -15.23 -8.40
C ASP A 258 11.83 -14.11 -9.40
N GLU A 259 10.54 -13.82 -9.64
CA GLU A 259 10.12 -12.70 -10.48
C GLU A 259 10.63 -11.37 -9.92
N ARG A 260 10.57 -11.19 -8.60
CA ARG A 260 11.10 -9.99 -7.94
C ARG A 260 12.61 -9.86 -8.09
N VAL A 261 13.34 -10.96 -8.03
CA VAL A 261 14.80 -10.97 -8.29
C VAL A 261 15.09 -10.59 -9.74
N GLU A 262 14.35 -11.10 -10.70
CA GLU A 262 14.52 -10.74 -12.11
C GLU A 262 14.28 -9.26 -12.36
N ILE A 263 13.17 -8.69 -11.82
CA ILE A 263 12.89 -7.25 -11.92
C ILE A 263 13.99 -6.43 -11.25
N TYR A 264 14.45 -6.84 -10.06
CA TYR A 264 15.53 -6.18 -9.35
C TYR A 264 16.81 -6.11 -10.20
N ASN A 265 17.20 -7.23 -10.80
CA ASN A 265 18.39 -7.32 -11.65
C ASN A 265 18.22 -6.50 -12.94
N GLU A 266 17.04 -6.50 -13.55
CA GLU A 266 16.73 -5.69 -14.73
C GLU A 266 16.87 -4.18 -14.46
N ILE A 267 16.43 -3.72 -13.30
CA ILE A 267 16.56 -2.30 -12.92
C ILE A 267 18.03 -1.97 -12.61
N LYS A 268 18.74 -2.86 -11.91
CA LYS A 268 20.16 -2.69 -11.59
C LYS A 268 21.03 -2.61 -12.85
N ASN A 269 20.79 -3.49 -13.82
CA ASN A 269 21.65 -3.65 -15.01
C ASN A 269 21.34 -2.64 -16.12
N SER A 270 20.37 -1.76 -15.94
CA SER A 270 19.92 -0.81 -16.99
C SER A 270 20.98 0.20 -17.46
N ILE A 271 22.19 0.22 -16.89
CA ILE A 271 23.28 1.14 -17.25
C ILE A 271 24.47 0.46 -17.92
N VAL A 272 24.60 -0.86 -17.84
CA VAL A 272 25.83 -1.56 -18.28
C VAL A 272 26.03 -1.54 -19.81
N GLU A 273 24.98 -1.27 -20.59
CA GLU A 273 25.07 -1.18 -22.05
C GLU A 273 24.49 0.15 -22.56
N PRO A 274 25.34 1.15 -22.87
CA PRO A 274 24.88 2.47 -23.34
C PRO A 274 24.05 2.43 -24.64
N GLN A 275 24.15 1.37 -25.43
CA GLN A 275 23.44 1.23 -26.71
C GLN A 275 22.05 0.57 -26.55
N THR A 276 21.75 -0.04 -25.38
CA THR A 276 20.46 -0.67 -25.07
C THR A 276 19.73 0.02 -23.91
N GLN A 277 20.13 1.23 -23.52
CA GLN A 277 19.51 2.01 -22.44
C GLN A 277 18.02 2.26 -22.73
N LYS A 278 17.20 1.29 -22.43
CA LYS A 278 15.76 1.49 -22.37
C LYS A 278 15.46 2.05 -20.98
N ALA A 279 15.22 3.36 -20.93
CA ALA A 279 14.64 4.00 -19.77
C ALA A 279 13.44 3.18 -19.26
N LYS A 280 13.32 2.99 -17.97
CA LYS A 280 12.36 2.05 -17.38
C LYS A 280 11.38 2.80 -16.49
N LEU A 281 10.09 2.47 -16.66
CA LEU A 281 8.99 2.87 -15.81
C LEU A 281 8.71 1.73 -14.82
N ILE A 282 8.79 2.00 -13.54
CA ILE A 282 8.45 1.06 -12.50
C ILE A 282 7.13 1.49 -11.87
N LEU A 283 6.08 0.70 -12.09
CA LEU A 283 4.80 0.82 -11.40
C LEU A 283 4.81 -0.11 -10.17
N GLY A 284 4.63 0.43 -8.98
CA GLY A 284 4.70 -0.43 -7.83
C GLY A 284 4.05 0.10 -6.56
N ALA A 285 3.94 -0.80 -5.59
CA ALA A 285 3.47 -0.49 -4.25
C ALA A 285 4.63 0.03 -3.36
N ARG A 286 4.33 0.24 -2.09
CA ARG A 286 5.23 0.73 -1.05
C ARG A 286 6.67 0.22 -1.12
N SER A 287 6.87 -1.08 -1.30
CA SER A 287 8.21 -1.70 -1.31
C SER A 287 9.08 -1.33 -2.52
N SER A 288 8.50 -0.75 -3.55
CA SER A 288 9.22 -0.37 -4.78
C SER A 288 10.25 0.74 -4.56
N VAL A 289 10.18 1.47 -3.45
CA VAL A 289 11.20 2.47 -3.08
C VAL A 289 12.58 1.88 -2.82
N PHE A 290 12.66 0.57 -2.57
CA PHE A 290 13.92 -0.13 -2.30
C PHE A 290 14.64 -0.65 -3.56
N LEU A 291 14.05 -0.51 -4.74
CA LEU A 291 14.66 -0.98 -5.98
C LEU A 291 15.95 -0.23 -6.31
N PRO A 292 16.89 -0.87 -7.03
CA PRO A 292 18.24 -0.35 -7.25
C PRO A 292 18.28 0.69 -8.38
N PHE A 293 17.57 1.81 -8.22
CA PHE A 293 17.61 2.93 -9.16
C PHE A 293 19.01 3.51 -9.26
N GLN A 294 19.36 4.02 -10.45
CA GLN A 294 20.65 4.66 -10.71
C GLN A 294 20.49 6.05 -11.36
N SER A 295 19.50 6.22 -12.25
CA SER A 295 19.23 7.48 -12.95
C SER A 295 17.77 7.88 -12.83
N LEU A 296 17.28 7.96 -11.59
CA LEU A 296 15.90 8.34 -11.31
C LEU A 296 15.64 9.80 -11.68
N GLY A 297 14.62 10.06 -12.53
CA GLY A 297 14.26 11.41 -12.99
C GLY A 297 12.94 11.91 -12.41
N LEU A 298 12.03 10.99 -12.08
CA LEU A 298 10.70 11.34 -11.59
C LEU A 298 10.19 10.26 -10.61
N ILE A 299 9.59 10.72 -9.53
CA ILE A 299 8.82 9.88 -8.62
C ILE A 299 7.39 10.42 -8.57
N ILE A 300 6.41 9.58 -8.89
CA ILE A 300 4.99 9.89 -8.74
C ILE A 300 4.46 9.07 -7.57
N VAL A 301 3.75 9.72 -6.65
CA VAL A 301 3.04 9.08 -5.54
C VAL A 301 1.57 9.39 -5.72
N ASP A 302 0.82 8.46 -6.30
CA ASP A 302 -0.61 8.63 -6.52
C ASP A 302 -1.39 8.25 -5.26
N GLU A 303 -2.51 8.93 -5.01
CA GLU A 303 -3.28 8.82 -3.76
C GLU A 303 -2.35 8.96 -2.52
N GLU A 304 -1.54 10.03 -2.48
CA GLU A 304 -0.44 10.23 -1.52
C GLU A 304 -0.88 10.13 -0.04
N HIS A 305 -2.17 10.40 0.22
CA HIS A 305 -2.80 10.33 1.54
C HIS A 305 -3.04 8.89 2.02
N ASP A 306 -2.89 7.89 1.14
CA ASP A 306 -3.26 6.51 1.46
C ASP A 306 -2.39 5.91 2.57
N SER A 307 -3.06 5.38 3.61
CA SER A 307 -2.40 4.78 4.77
C SER A 307 -1.59 3.52 4.45
N SER A 308 -1.81 2.87 3.29
CA SER A 308 -1.04 1.69 2.88
C SER A 308 0.42 1.99 2.53
N TYR A 309 0.77 3.26 2.34
CA TYR A 309 2.16 3.68 2.20
C TYR A 309 2.97 3.59 3.49
N LYS A 310 2.32 3.52 4.65
CA LYS A 310 2.96 3.24 5.93
C LYS A 310 3.08 1.73 6.17
N GLN A 311 4.27 1.23 6.51
CA GLN A 311 4.45 -0.14 6.98
C GLN A 311 4.03 -0.24 8.44
N GLN A 312 2.93 -0.95 8.70
CA GLN A 312 2.38 -1.13 10.04
C GLN A 312 2.93 -2.38 10.72
N ASP A 313 3.13 -3.47 9.96
CA ASP A 313 3.63 -4.74 10.46
C ASP A 313 5.12 -4.92 10.13
N GLY A 314 5.88 -5.38 11.11
CA GLY A 314 7.32 -5.57 11.00
C GLY A 314 8.11 -4.26 11.08
N THR A 315 9.43 -4.38 10.99
CA THR A 315 10.40 -3.28 10.92
C THR A 315 11.12 -3.32 9.57
N PRO A 316 11.50 -2.16 9.02
CA PRO A 316 11.28 -0.77 9.44
C PRO A 316 9.82 -0.33 9.26
N ARG A 317 9.30 0.48 10.17
CA ARG A 317 7.97 1.09 10.05
C ARG A 317 8.01 2.38 9.21
N TYR A 318 8.51 2.27 7.98
CA TYR A 318 8.70 3.41 7.08
C TYR A 318 7.39 3.84 6.40
N HIS A 319 7.36 5.09 5.93
CA HIS A 319 6.30 5.64 5.09
C HIS A 319 6.85 5.91 3.68
N ALA A 320 6.34 5.22 2.66
CA ALA A 320 6.90 5.28 1.31
C ALA A 320 6.82 6.68 0.67
N ARG A 321 5.78 7.48 0.96
CA ARG A 321 5.70 8.89 0.52
C ARG A 321 6.90 9.70 1.06
N SER A 322 7.18 9.60 2.36
CA SER A 322 8.31 10.31 2.97
C SER A 322 9.65 9.84 2.43
N VAL A 323 9.77 8.52 2.20
CA VAL A 323 10.95 7.92 1.54
C VAL A 323 11.09 8.46 0.11
N ALA A 324 10.01 8.53 -0.66
CA ALA A 324 10.00 9.06 -2.04
C ALA A 324 10.45 10.52 -2.10
N ILE A 325 10.00 11.36 -1.17
CA ILE A 325 10.44 12.77 -1.07
C ILE A 325 11.94 12.84 -0.78
N MET A 326 12.45 12.03 0.13
CA MET A 326 13.89 11.98 0.43
C MET A 326 14.71 11.43 -0.72
N MET A 327 14.20 10.45 -1.46
CA MET A 327 14.82 9.98 -2.70
C MET A 327 14.87 11.11 -3.73
N GLY A 328 13.82 11.90 -3.88
CA GLY A 328 13.79 13.08 -4.75
C GLY A 328 14.95 14.05 -4.45
N HIS A 329 15.18 14.34 -3.20
CA HIS A 329 16.31 15.16 -2.78
C HIS A 329 17.67 14.51 -3.07
N HIS A 330 17.81 13.22 -2.78
CA HIS A 330 19.08 12.50 -2.97
C HIS A 330 19.46 12.29 -4.44
N TYR A 331 18.47 11.96 -5.29
CA TYR A 331 18.68 11.76 -6.73
C TYR A 331 18.63 13.07 -7.52
N HIS A 332 18.33 14.19 -6.88
CA HIS A 332 18.05 15.48 -7.55
C HIS A 332 16.99 15.32 -8.65
N CYS A 333 15.94 14.60 -8.36
CA CYS A 333 14.83 14.34 -9.27
C CYS A 333 13.50 14.91 -8.73
N HIS A 334 12.55 15.09 -9.62
CA HIS A 334 11.24 15.63 -9.28
C HIS A 334 10.35 14.62 -8.57
N VAL A 335 9.54 15.11 -7.63
CA VAL A 335 8.52 14.32 -6.94
C VAL A 335 7.15 14.96 -7.18
N LEU A 336 6.18 14.15 -7.62
CA LEU A 336 4.79 14.55 -7.78
C LEU A 336 3.93 13.75 -6.82
N LEU A 337 3.28 14.44 -5.89
CA LEU A 337 2.29 13.88 -4.99
C LEU A 337 0.91 14.15 -5.59
N GLY A 338 0.17 13.12 -5.97
CA GLY A 338 -1.14 13.28 -6.62
C GLY A 338 -2.26 12.73 -5.77
N THR A 339 -3.35 13.49 -5.66
CA THR A 339 -4.53 13.06 -4.90
C THR A 339 -5.74 13.95 -5.16
N ALA A 340 -6.94 13.45 -4.86
CA ALA A 340 -8.16 14.27 -4.82
C ALA A 340 -8.39 14.88 -3.42
N THR A 341 -7.87 14.23 -2.40
CA THR A 341 -8.05 14.58 -1.00
C THR A 341 -6.70 14.51 -0.30
N PRO A 342 -5.87 15.55 -0.39
CA PRO A 342 -4.54 15.56 0.21
C PRO A 342 -4.54 15.18 1.69
N SER A 343 -3.43 14.63 2.18
CA SER A 343 -3.23 14.58 3.63
C SER A 343 -3.05 16.00 4.17
N ILE A 344 -3.54 16.26 5.38
CA ILE A 344 -3.43 17.57 6.00
C ILE A 344 -1.97 18.02 6.07
N GLU A 345 -1.05 17.10 6.38
CA GLU A 345 0.39 17.38 6.44
C GLU A 345 0.99 17.78 5.07
N SER A 346 0.59 17.10 3.97
CA SER A 346 1.06 17.45 2.62
C SER A 346 0.49 18.78 2.16
N TYR A 347 -0.80 19.02 2.44
CA TYR A 347 -1.44 20.28 2.08
C TYR A 347 -0.86 21.47 2.89
N TYR A 348 -0.61 21.28 4.19
CA TYR A 348 0.08 22.25 5.04
C TYR A 348 1.45 22.63 4.48
N ASN A 349 2.27 21.63 4.11
CA ASN A 349 3.58 21.86 3.53
C ASN A 349 3.53 22.58 2.16
N ALA A 350 2.45 22.38 1.39
CA ALA A 350 2.29 23.03 0.09
C ALA A 350 1.65 24.42 0.20
N TYR A 351 0.58 24.56 0.99
CA TYR A 351 -0.24 25.76 1.04
C TYR A 351 0.29 26.80 2.04
N GLN A 352 0.72 26.37 3.23
CA GLN A 352 1.10 27.29 4.31
C GLN A 352 2.62 27.45 4.44
N GLU A 353 3.37 26.35 4.41
CA GLU A 353 4.82 26.38 4.55
C GLU A 353 5.57 26.64 3.24
N HIS A 354 4.91 26.53 2.10
CA HIS A 354 5.50 26.66 0.76
C HIS A 354 6.75 25.79 0.55
N LYS A 355 6.84 24.65 1.26
CA LYS A 355 7.90 23.66 1.07
C LYS A 355 7.69 22.83 -0.19
N TYR A 356 6.44 22.68 -0.61
CA TYR A 356 6.04 22.01 -1.85
C TYR A 356 5.34 23.01 -2.77
N GLY A 357 5.45 22.81 -4.08
CA GLY A 357 4.59 23.50 -5.00
C GLY A 357 3.15 22.96 -4.92
N LEU A 358 2.16 23.83 -5.12
CA LEU A 358 0.75 23.44 -5.16
C LEU A 358 0.17 23.71 -6.54
N VAL A 359 -0.37 22.66 -7.17
CA VAL A 359 -1.10 22.76 -8.43
C VAL A 359 -2.50 22.17 -8.25
N THR A 360 -3.53 22.90 -8.66
CA THR A 360 -4.92 22.49 -8.48
C THR A 360 -5.58 22.16 -9.81
N LEU A 361 -6.32 21.04 -9.88
CA LEU A 361 -7.13 20.61 -11.01
C LEU A 361 -8.58 20.39 -10.54
N ALA A 362 -9.35 21.48 -10.48
CA ALA A 362 -10.63 21.56 -9.77
C ALA A 362 -11.82 20.94 -10.52
N GLU A 363 -11.68 20.56 -11.78
CA GLU A 363 -12.81 20.10 -12.58
C GLU A 363 -12.62 18.67 -13.08
N ARG A 364 -13.71 17.91 -13.17
CA ARG A 364 -13.72 16.59 -13.79
C ARG A 364 -13.48 16.66 -15.30
N HIS A 365 -12.91 15.61 -15.84
CA HIS A 365 -12.78 15.44 -17.31
C HIS A 365 -14.16 15.47 -17.96
N ALA A 366 -14.27 16.08 -19.16
CA ALA A 366 -15.51 16.22 -19.93
C ALA A 366 -16.65 17.02 -19.26
N GLY A 367 -16.36 17.85 -18.24
CA GLY A 367 -17.38 18.70 -17.60
C GLY A 367 -18.43 17.95 -16.79
N ILE A 368 -18.20 16.68 -16.45
CA ILE A 368 -19.11 15.88 -15.64
C ILE A 368 -19.22 16.49 -14.24
N GLN A 369 -20.46 16.73 -13.78
CA GLN A 369 -20.70 17.28 -12.44
C GLN A 369 -20.28 16.30 -11.34
N LEU A 370 -19.85 16.84 -10.21
CA LEU A 370 -19.64 16.04 -9.00
C LEU A 370 -20.98 15.45 -8.54
N PRO A 371 -21.00 14.25 -7.92
CA PRO A 371 -22.22 13.60 -7.49
C PRO A 371 -22.95 14.44 -6.45
N ALA A 372 -24.27 14.31 -6.40
CA ALA A 372 -25.06 14.89 -5.31
C ALA A 372 -24.89 14.01 -4.06
N ILE A 373 -24.61 14.62 -2.91
CA ILE A 373 -24.43 13.88 -1.65
C ILE A 373 -25.56 14.25 -0.70
N HIS A 374 -26.31 13.24 -0.25
CA HIS A 374 -27.46 13.38 0.63
C HIS A 374 -27.26 12.61 1.93
N GLY A 375 -27.48 13.25 3.06
CA GLY A 375 -27.47 12.63 4.38
C GLY A 375 -28.85 12.13 4.78
N ILE A 376 -28.95 10.92 5.32
CA ILE A 376 -30.15 10.40 5.98
C ILE A 376 -29.94 10.38 7.49
N ASP A 377 -30.78 11.05 8.24
CA ASP A 377 -30.79 11.05 9.71
C ASP A 377 -31.33 9.73 10.25
N LEU A 378 -30.49 8.85 10.67
CA LEU A 378 -30.87 7.55 11.26
C LEU A 378 -31.66 7.71 12.58
N LYS A 379 -31.44 8.76 13.38
CA LYS A 379 -32.24 9.00 14.59
C LYS A 379 -33.69 9.15 14.23
N ARG A 380 -33.98 9.99 13.24
CA ARG A 380 -35.35 10.24 12.74
C ARG A 380 -35.98 8.97 12.20
N GLN A 381 -35.24 8.20 11.41
CA GLN A 381 -35.73 6.93 10.82
C GLN A 381 -36.07 5.90 11.90
N TYR A 382 -35.20 5.71 12.90
CA TYR A 382 -35.49 4.83 14.03
C TYR A 382 -36.70 5.27 14.84
N HIS A 383 -36.87 6.58 15.10
CA HIS A 383 -38.03 7.10 15.82
C HIS A 383 -39.36 6.86 15.08
N ARG A 384 -39.31 6.91 13.75
CA ARG A 384 -40.49 6.68 12.90
C ARG A 384 -40.74 5.20 12.62
N LYS A 385 -39.83 4.32 13.04
CA LYS A 385 -39.84 2.88 12.70
C LYS A 385 -39.74 2.62 11.20
N GLU A 386 -39.04 3.50 10.48
CA GLU A 386 -38.80 3.47 9.03
C GLU A 386 -37.40 2.84 8.74
N MET A 387 -37.11 1.68 9.38
CA MET A 387 -35.84 0.96 9.22
C MET A 387 -36.08 -0.52 8.97
N TYR A 388 -35.40 -1.05 8.00
CA TYR A 388 -35.24 -2.48 7.74
C TYR A 388 -33.82 -2.88 8.13
N ASP A 389 -33.64 -3.31 9.36
CA ASP A 389 -32.32 -3.59 9.97
C ASP A 389 -31.31 -2.45 9.75
N HIS A 390 -30.43 -2.55 8.73
CA HIS A 390 -29.42 -1.54 8.42
C HIS A 390 -29.85 -0.53 7.33
N PHE A 391 -31.00 -0.72 6.72
CA PHE A 391 -31.48 0.11 5.63
C PHE A 391 -32.64 1.00 6.06
N SER A 392 -32.53 2.29 5.84
CA SER A 392 -33.67 3.21 6.01
C SER A 392 -34.63 3.11 4.82
N ASP A 393 -35.91 3.38 5.07
CA ASP A 393 -36.98 3.35 4.06
C ASP A 393 -36.62 4.20 2.81
N PRO A 394 -36.15 5.47 2.96
CA PRO A 394 -35.77 6.27 1.80
C PRO A 394 -34.61 5.66 0.99
N LEU A 395 -33.67 4.96 1.64
CA LEU A 395 -32.59 4.27 0.94
C LEU A 395 -33.10 3.06 0.18
N VAL A 396 -33.99 2.27 0.78
CA VAL A 396 -34.60 1.11 0.12
C VAL A 396 -35.40 1.51 -1.12
N GLU A 397 -36.21 2.57 -1.00
CA GLU A 397 -36.94 3.10 -2.14
C GLU A 397 -36.02 3.57 -3.27
N ARG A 398 -34.96 4.31 -2.91
CA ARG A 398 -34.03 4.79 -3.92
C ARG A 398 -33.25 3.68 -4.61
N ILE A 399 -32.84 2.64 -3.88
CA ILE A 399 -32.22 1.44 -4.49
C ILE A 399 -33.20 0.79 -5.48
N ARG A 400 -34.48 0.66 -5.11
CA ARG A 400 -35.51 0.07 -5.99
C ARG A 400 -35.66 0.84 -7.29
N GLU A 401 -35.78 2.17 -7.22
CA GLU A 401 -35.87 3.02 -8.41
C GLU A 401 -34.67 2.89 -9.35
N VAL A 402 -33.46 2.82 -8.79
CA VAL A 402 -32.22 2.67 -9.56
C VAL A 402 -32.16 1.30 -10.26
N LEU A 403 -32.57 0.24 -9.56
CA LEU A 403 -32.60 -1.11 -10.14
C LEU A 403 -33.68 -1.25 -11.23
N GLU A 404 -34.84 -0.61 -11.07
CA GLU A 404 -35.90 -0.56 -12.08
C GLU A 404 -35.47 0.16 -13.36
N GLN A 405 -34.54 1.13 -13.25
CA GLN A 405 -33.92 1.81 -14.38
C GLN A 405 -32.81 0.98 -15.07
N GLY A 406 -32.52 -0.22 -14.58
CA GLY A 406 -31.44 -1.05 -15.08
C GLY A 406 -30.03 -0.53 -14.75
N LYS A 407 -29.94 0.36 -13.75
CA LYS A 407 -28.68 0.91 -13.26
C LYS A 407 -28.13 0.09 -12.10
N GLN A 408 -26.86 0.31 -11.76
CA GLN A 408 -26.17 -0.42 -10.72
C GLN A 408 -25.97 0.40 -9.45
N VAL A 409 -25.87 -0.30 -8.32
CA VAL A 409 -25.71 0.28 -6.98
C VAL A 409 -24.43 -0.24 -6.34
N ILE A 410 -23.67 0.64 -5.70
CA ILE A 410 -22.56 0.26 -4.80
C ILE A 410 -22.97 0.57 -3.36
N LEU A 411 -22.87 -0.44 -2.49
CA LEU A 411 -23.10 -0.29 -1.05
C LEU A 411 -21.76 -0.37 -0.32
N PHE A 412 -21.38 0.74 0.28
CA PHE A 412 -20.17 0.84 1.06
C PHE A 412 -20.44 0.63 2.55
N ARG A 413 -19.62 -0.23 3.16
CA ARG A 413 -19.59 -0.40 4.60
C ARG A 413 -18.16 -0.43 5.11
N ASN A 414 -17.85 0.38 6.11
CA ASN A 414 -16.56 0.34 6.77
C ASN A 414 -16.47 -0.87 7.72
N ARG A 415 -15.57 -1.82 7.43
CA ARG A 415 -15.31 -3.00 8.28
C ARG A 415 -14.11 -2.82 9.21
N ARG A 416 -13.25 -1.82 9.01
CA ARG A 416 -12.00 -1.65 9.76
C ARG A 416 -12.23 -0.87 11.05
N GLY A 417 -12.08 -1.56 12.18
CA GLY A 417 -11.97 -1.00 13.52
C GLY A 417 -11.83 -2.12 14.53
N TYR A 418 -10.60 -2.49 14.90
CA TYR A 418 -10.32 -3.38 16.03
C TYR A 418 -10.60 -2.71 17.39
N SER A 419 -10.82 -1.41 17.44
CA SER A 419 -11.21 -0.69 18.65
C SER A 419 -12.72 -0.54 18.68
N SER A 420 -13.36 -1.33 19.55
CA SER A 420 -14.77 -1.20 19.84
C SER A 420 -15.01 0.10 20.60
N TYR A 421 -15.72 1.04 19.99
CA TYR A 421 -16.32 2.15 20.70
C TYR A 421 -17.79 1.85 20.98
N ILE A 422 -18.35 2.54 21.95
CA ILE A 422 -19.77 2.43 22.26
C ILE A 422 -20.55 3.61 21.69
N GLN A 423 -21.70 3.31 21.11
CA GLN A 423 -22.62 4.29 20.57
C GLN A 423 -24.02 4.11 21.20
N CYS A 424 -24.66 5.19 21.53
CA CYS A 424 -26.04 5.14 22.03
C CYS A 424 -26.99 4.65 20.94
N SER A 425 -27.82 3.64 21.27
CA SER A 425 -28.79 3.06 20.34
C SER A 425 -29.92 4.00 19.96
N LYS A 426 -30.22 5.04 20.77
CA LYS A 426 -31.29 6.00 20.54
C LYS A 426 -30.81 7.26 19.82
N CYS A 427 -29.76 7.91 20.32
CA CYS A 427 -29.33 9.24 19.83
C CYS A 427 -28.01 9.22 19.06
N GLY A 428 -27.35 8.07 18.95
CA GLY A 428 -26.09 7.94 18.24
C GLY A 428 -24.86 8.55 18.94
N GLN A 429 -25.01 9.04 20.17
CA GLN A 429 -23.91 9.68 20.89
C GLN A 429 -22.76 8.69 21.13
N VAL A 430 -21.54 9.16 20.93
CA VAL A 430 -20.30 8.46 21.26
C VAL A 430 -19.56 9.26 22.32
N LEU A 431 -18.95 8.57 23.28
CA LEU A 431 -18.16 9.22 24.33
C LEU A 431 -16.76 9.51 23.84
N LYS A 432 -16.37 10.79 23.95
CA LYS A 432 -15.08 11.30 23.53
C LYS A 432 -14.18 11.65 24.72
N CYS A 433 -12.87 11.63 24.51
CA CYS A 433 -11.88 12.06 25.47
C CYS A 433 -11.89 13.59 25.62
N VAL A 434 -12.01 14.07 26.86
CA VAL A 434 -12.04 15.51 27.16
C VAL A 434 -10.72 16.24 26.82
N ASN A 435 -9.59 15.48 26.74
CA ASN A 435 -8.26 16.05 26.51
C ASN A 435 -7.81 15.94 25.04
N CYS A 436 -8.45 15.10 24.22
CA CYS A 436 -7.94 14.74 22.89
C CYS A 436 -8.98 14.77 21.77
N ASP A 437 -10.25 14.99 22.10
CA ASP A 437 -11.41 14.95 21.19
C ASP A 437 -11.54 13.67 20.33
N VAL A 438 -10.90 12.58 20.71
CA VAL A 438 -11.03 11.28 20.06
C VAL A 438 -11.99 10.39 20.82
N SER A 439 -12.66 9.47 20.12
CA SER A 439 -13.56 8.48 20.73
C SER A 439 -12.84 7.60 21.75
N LEU A 440 -13.49 7.34 22.87
CA LEU A 440 -12.97 6.45 23.89
C LEU A 440 -13.22 5.00 23.50
N THR A 441 -12.24 4.14 23.74
CA THR A 441 -12.31 2.71 23.45
C THR A 441 -12.76 1.92 24.67
N LEU A 442 -13.69 0.98 24.45
CA LEU A 442 -14.16 0.07 25.51
C LEU A 442 -13.13 -1.03 25.76
N HIS A 443 -12.67 -1.13 27.02
CA HIS A 443 -11.81 -2.20 27.48
C HIS A 443 -12.59 -3.18 28.36
N LYS A 444 -12.66 -4.45 27.92
CA LYS A 444 -13.19 -5.57 28.72
C LYS A 444 -12.04 -6.26 29.43
N HIS A 445 -11.69 -5.79 30.63
CA HIS A 445 -10.64 -6.42 31.41
C HIS A 445 -11.20 -7.62 32.20
N ARG A 446 -10.61 -8.80 32.00
CA ARG A 446 -10.90 -10.01 32.79
C ARG A 446 -10.37 -9.95 34.26
N PHE A 447 -9.69 -8.87 34.65
CA PHE A 447 -8.96 -8.76 35.92
C PHE A 447 -9.40 -7.59 36.84
N ILE A 448 -10.43 -6.81 36.42
CA ILE A 448 -11.06 -5.84 37.32
C ILE A 448 -12.33 -6.49 37.89
N GLN A 449 -12.65 -6.20 39.13
CA GLN A 449 -13.81 -6.77 39.82
C GLN A 449 -15.05 -6.74 38.94
N VAL A 450 -15.78 -7.85 38.93
CA VAL A 450 -16.98 -8.06 38.12
C VAL A 450 -17.91 -6.84 38.24
N GLY A 451 -18.01 -6.05 37.18
CA GLY A 451 -19.01 -4.99 37.04
C GLY A 451 -18.60 -3.65 36.42
N GLU A 452 -17.31 -3.30 36.31
CA GLU A 452 -16.94 -1.97 35.78
C GLU A 452 -16.21 -2.05 34.45
N GLU A 453 -16.96 -1.77 33.35
CA GLU A 453 -16.38 -1.58 32.04
C GLU A 453 -15.74 -0.18 31.96
N GLN A 454 -14.45 -0.11 31.57
CA GLN A 454 -13.74 1.16 31.45
C GLN A 454 -13.59 1.59 30.00
N LEU A 455 -13.68 2.90 29.79
CA LEU A 455 -13.45 3.58 28.53
C LEU A 455 -12.10 4.29 28.60
N THR A 456 -11.20 4.06 27.65
CA THR A 456 -9.82 4.59 27.67
C THR A 456 -9.50 5.36 26.40
N CYS A 457 -8.81 6.48 26.54
CA CYS A 457 -8.23 7.22 25.43
C CYS A 457 -6.84 6.65 25.07
N HIS A 458 -6.62 6.34 23.81
CA HIS A 458 -5.34 5.80 23.33
C HIS A 458 -4.24 6.86 23.11
N TYR A 459 -4.55 8.15 23.27
CA TYR A 459 -3.59 9.24 23.08
C TYR A 459 -3.05 9.83 24.38
N CYS A 460 -3.89 9.93 25.40
CA CYS A 460 -3.47 10.51 26.69
C CYS A 460 -3.63 9.56 27.89
N GLY A 461 -4.17 8.35 27.66
CA GLY A 461 -4.40 7.40 28.73
C GLY A 461 -5.58 7.77 29.66
N HIS A 462 -6.33 8.85 29.39
CA HIS A 462 -7.51 9.21 30.18
C HIS A 462 -8.49 8.04 30.23
N THR A 463 -8.96 7.69 31.44
CA THR A 463 -9.92 6.61 31.67
C THR A 463 -11.17 7.16 32.37
N GLN A 464 -12.32 6.64 31.98
CA GLN A 464 -13.59 6.87 32.69
C GLN A 464 -14.43 5.60 32.74
N THR A 465 -15.24 5.45 33.76
CA THR A 465 -16.19 4.33 33.87
C THR A 465 -17.29 4.51 32.82
N LYS A 466 -17.67 3.41 32.16
CA LYS A 466 -18.78 3.40 31.23
C LYS A 466 -20.07 3.75 31.96
N PRO A 467 -20.80 4.81 31.60
CA PRO A 467 -22.11 5.10 32.17
C PRO A 467 -23.10 3.97 31.87
N SER A 468 -23.97 3.63 32.80
CA SER A 468 -25.02 2.61 32.60
C SER A 468 -25.94 2.93 31.44
N HIS A 469 -26.26 4.21 31.24
CA HIS A 469 -27.12 4.72 30.18
C HIS A 469 -26.52 5.99 29.57
N CYS A 470 -26.97 6.33 28.36
CA CYS A 470 -26.55 7.53 27.69
C CYS A 470 -26.95 8.80 28.49
N PRO A 471 -25.99 9.69 28.82
CA PRO A 471 -26.29 10.88 29.64
C PRO A 471 -27.18 11.88 28.91
N THR A 472 -27.30 11.83 27.58
CA THR A 472 -28.09 12.76 26.79
C THR A 472 -29.53 12.33 26.65
N CYS A 473 -29.83 11.03 26.50
CA CYS A 473 -31.18 10.57 26.17
C CYS A 473 -31.64 9.33 26.97
N GLY A 474 -30.84 8.82 27.90
CA GLY A 474 -31.17 7.64 28.70
C GLY A 474 -31.18 6.32 27.90
N GLY A 475 -30.68 6.30 26.65
CA GLY A 475 -30.64 5.12 25.81
C GLY A 475 -29.54 4.13 26.23
N GLU A 476 -29.66 2.89 25.76
CA GLU A 476 -28.67 1.84 25.98
C GLU A 476 -27.47 1.99 25.06
N TRP A 477 -26.30 1.55 25.51
CA TRP A 477 -25.09 1.51 24.74
C TRP A 477 -25.01 0.25 23.89
N LYS A 478 -24.68 0.40 22.61
CA LYS A 478 -24.34 -0.71 21.70
C LYS A 478 -22.88 -0.63 21.31
N GLU A 479 -22.21 -1.78 21.24
CA GLU A 479 -20.89 -1.89 20.61
C GLU A 479 -21.09 -1.86 19.10
N VAL A 480 -20.25 -1.06 18.43
CA VAL A 480 -20.32 -0.93 16.97
C VAL A 480 -19.29 -1.85 16.30
N GLY A 481 -19.78 -2.79 15.47
CA GLY A 481 -18.91 -3.69 14.66
C GLY A 481 -19.66 -4.93 14.13
N PHE A 482 -20.12 -4.92 12.85
CA PHE A 482 -20.78 -6.07 12.21
C PHE A 482 -20.16 -6.41 10.83
N GLY A 483 -20.35 -7.65 10.33
CA GLY A 483 -19.81 -8.14 9.05
C GLY A 483 -20.65 -7.75 7.80
N THR A 484 -20.03 -7.89 6.61
CA THR A 484 -20.68 -7.67 5.30
C THR A 484 -21.65 -8.80 4.91
N GLU A 485 -21.50 -10.00 5.49
CA GLU A 485 -22.39 -11.15 5.29
C GLU A 485 -23.86 -10.82 5.60
N ARG A 486 -24.09 -10.21 6.75
CA ARG A 486 -25.44 -9.85 7.17
C ARG A 486 -26.11 -8.84 6.23
N ILE A 487 -25.33 -7.91 5.65
CA ILE A 487 -25.86 -6.96 4.65
C ILE A 487 -26.28 -7.69 3.37
N GLU A 488 -25.55 -8.70 2.94
CA GLU A 488 -25.87 -9.51 1.78
C GLU A 488 -27.20 -10.26 1.99
N ASP A 489 -27.41 -10.88 3.16
CA ASP A 489 -28.65 -11.59 3.52
C ASP A 489 -29.87 -10.62 3.56
N GLU A 490 -29.69 -9.43 4.13
CA GLU A 490 -30.73 -8.39 4.17
C GLU A 490 -31.11 -7.93 2.76
N LEU A 491 -30.14 -7.79 1.85
CA LEU A 491 -30.39 -7.40 0.45
C LEU A 491 -31.16 -8.48 -0.31
N TYR A 492 -30.88 -9.77 -0.12
CA TYR A 492 -31.66 -10.84 -0.73
C TYR A 492 -33.11 -10.83 -0.23
N SER A 493 -33.35 -10.44 1.01
CA SER A 493 -34.72 -10.30 1.57
C SER A 493 -35.45 -9.09 1.00
N LEU A 494 -34.78 -7.94 0.85
CA LEU A 494 -35.36 -6.68 0.37
C LEU A 494 -35.51 -6.67 -1.16
N PHE A 495 -34.57 -7.28 -1.88
CA PHE A 495 -34.49 -7.28 -3.36
C PHE A 495 -34.24 -8.70 -3.90
N PRO A 496 -35.24 -9.61 -3.83
CA PRO A 496 -35.05 -11.03 -4.19
C PRO A 496 -34.65 -11.29 -5.65
N LYS A 497 -34.87 -10.31 -6.54
CA LYS A 497 -34.53 -10.41 -7.98
C LYS A 497 -33.16 -9.83 -8.30
N ALA A 498 -32.54 -9.09 -7.38
CA ALA A 498 -31.27 -8.43 -7.63
C ALA A 498 -30.10 -9.42 -7.49
N ARG A 499 -29.12 -9.31 -8.38
CA ARG A 499 -27.89 -10.09 -8.36
C ARG A 499 -26.86 -9.33 -7.51
N VAL A 500 -26.61 -9.83 -6.32
CA VAL A 500 -25.73 -9.19 -5.34
C VAL A 500 -24.34 -9.80 -5.40
N GLY A 501 -23.30 -8.99 -5.43
CA GLY A 501 -21.91 -9.40 -5.28
C GLY A 501 -21.28 -8.82 -4.02
N ARG A 502 -20.45 -9.61 -3.31
CA ARG A 502 -19.77 -9.20 -2.08
C ARG A 502 -18.26 -9.15 -2.29
N MET A 503 -17.67 -7.97 -2.01
CA MET A 503 -16.24 -7.70 -2.14
C MET A 503 -15.61 -7.36 -0.77
N ASP A 504 -15.08 -8.36 -0.10
CA ASP A 504 -14.34 -8.22 1.15
C ASP A 504 -13.10 -9.13 1.18
N LEU A 505 -12.31 -9.04 2.27
CA LEU A 505 -11.07 -9.83 2.41
C LEU A 505 -11.32 -11.34 2.43
N ASP A 506 -12.49 -11.79 2.86
CA ASP A 506 -12.80 -13.22 2.97
C ASP A 506 -13.18 -13.80 1.61
N THR A 507 -13.96 -13.06 0.82
CA THR A 507 -14.37 -13.46 -0.54
C THR A 507 -13.26 -13.32 -1.58
N THR A 508 -12.24 -12.48 -1.32
CA THR A 508 -11.19 -12.15 -2.29
C THR A 508 -9.81 -12.73 -1.95
N ARG A 509 -9.73 -13.76 -1.13
CA ARG A 509 -8.46 -14.45 -0.79
C ARG A 509 -7.76 -15.08 -1.99
N ASN A 510 -8.50 -15.57 -2.97
CA ASN A 510 -7.94 -16.13 -4.20
C ASN A 510 -7.50 -15.03 -5.17
N LYS A 511 -6.35 -15.22 -5.80
CA LYS A 511 -5.70 -14.23 -6.70
C LYS A 511 -6.63 -13.69 -7.80
N ASN A 512 -7.55 -14.50 -8.30
CA ASN A 512 -8.44 -14.16 -9.42
C ASN A 512 -9.86 -13.73 -8.96
N ALA A 513 -10.33 -14.17 -7.77
CA ALA A 513 -11.69 -13.92 -7.32
C ALA A 513 -12.06 -12.42 -7.25
N HIS A 514 -11.10 -11.58 -6.87
CA HIS A 514 -11.28 -10.12 -6.87
C HIS A 514 -11.50 -9.57 -8.30
N GLN A 515 -10.69 -10.02 -9.25
CA GLN A 515 -10.80 -9.56 -10.64
C GLN A 515 -12.06 -10.10 -11.32
N ASP A 516 -12.43 -11.34 -11.04
CA ASP A 516 -13.63 -11.96 -11.59
C ASP A 516 -14.90 -11.21 -11.15
N LEU A 517 -14.97 -10.83 -9.86
CA LEU A 517 -16.09 -10.05 -9.33
C LEU A 517 -16.19 -8.65 -9.97
N ILE A 518 -15.05 -7.99 -10.17
CA ILE A 518 -14.98 -6.70 -10.87
C ILE A 518 -15.47 -6.85 -12.31
N ASN A 519 -15.03 -7.88 -13.02
CA ASN A 519 -15.42 -8.14 -14.40
C ASN A 519 -16.92 -8.44 -14.50
N GLN A 520 -17.48 -9.26 -13.60
CA GLN A 520 -18.91 -9.53 -13.55
C GLN A 520 -19.74 -8.27 -13.34
N PHE A 521 -19.32 -7.40 -12.40
CA PHE A 521 -20.01 -6.13 -12.17
C PHE A 521 -19.88 -5.18 -13.36
N ALA A 522 -18.71 -5.06 -13.96
CA ALA A 522 -18.48 -4.24 -15.16
C ALA A 522 -19.26 -4.75 -16.40
N GLN A 523 -19.53 -6.05 -16.48
CA GLN A 523 -20.32 -6.67 -17.56
C GLN A 523 -21.83 -6.73 -17.26
N HIS A 524 -22.32 -6.03 -16.24
CA HIS A 524 -23.72 -5.99 -15.82
C HIS A 524 -24.30 -7.36 -15.41
N GLN A 525 -23.45 -8.29 -14.98
CA GLN A 525 -23.89 -9.57 -14.43
C GLN A 525 -24.31 -9.48 -12.96
N LEU A 526 -23.96 -8.38 -12.29
CA LEU A 526 -24.35 -8.03 -10.93
C LEU A 526 -25.03 -6.65 -10.93
N ASP A 527 -26.04 -6.49 -10.09
CA ASP A 527 -26.84 -5.26 -9.97
C ASP A 527 -26.41 -4.45 -8.75
N ILE A 528 -26.05 -5.13 -7.67
CA ILE A 528 -25.60 -4.50 -6.41
C ILE A 528 -24.21 -5.06 -6.06
N LEU A 529 -23.27 -4.18 -5.78
CA LEU A 529 -21.95 -4.54 -5.24
C LEU A 529 -21.83 -4.05 -3.79
N VAL A 530 -21.75 -4.96 -2.85
CA VAL A 530 -21.52 -4.67 -1.43
C VAL A 530 -20.04 -4.82 -1.12
N GLY A 531 -19.43 -3.82 -0.48
CA GLY A 531 -18.04 -3.98 -0.14
C GLY A 531 -17.52 -3.01 0.92
N THR A 532 -16.25 -3.25 1.27
CA THR A 532 -15.47 -2.41 2.18
C THR A 532 -14.58 -1.45 1.38
N GLN A 533 -13.46 -1.00 1.93
CA GLN A 533 -12.49 -0.14 1.24
C GLN A 533 -12.01 -0.66 -0.12
N MET A 534 -12.23 -1.94 -0.43
CA MET A 534 -11.84 -2.51 -1.71
C MET A 534 -12.68 -1.99 -2.88
N VAL A 535 -13.95 -1.61 -2.65
CA VAL A 535 -14.82 -1.03 -3.69
C VAL A 535 -14.53 0.45 -3.96
N THR A 536 -13.75 1.11 -3.11
CA THR A 536 -13.49 2.55 -3.21
C THR A 536 -12.29 2.91 -4.10
N LYS A 537 -11.38 1.96 -4.37
CA LYS A 537 -10.09 2.24 -4.99
C LYS A 537 -9.91 1.53 -6.34
N GLY A 538 -9.39 2.27 -7.32
CA GLY A 538 -8.90 1.70 -8.58
C GLY A 538 -9.95 1.08 -9.50
N LEU A 539 -11.25 1.24 -9.22
CA LEU A 539 -12.35 0.67 -10.00
C LEU A 539 -13.05 1.76 -10.81
N ASP A 540 -13.39 1.45 -12.05
CA ASP A 540 -14.09 2.35 -12.94
C ASP A 540 -15.30 1.63 -13.53
N PHE A 541 -16.51 2.12 -13.19
CA PHE A 541 -17.77 1.53 -13.64
C PHE A 541 -18.64 2.61 -14.30
N ASP A 542 -19.17 2.31 -15.47
CA ASP A 542 -19.90 3.26 -16.29
C ASP A 542 -21.38 3.39 -15.90
N ASN A 543 -21.98 2.37 -15.24
CA ASN A 543 -23.43 2.26 -15.03
C ASN A 543 -23.85 2.44 -13.55
N VAL A 544 -22.94 2.89 -12.68
CA VAL A 544 -23.25 3.12 -11.27
C VAL A 544 -23.84 4.51 -11.10
N SER A 545 -25.14 4.59 -10.79
CA SER A 545 -25.84 5.87 -10.53
C SER A 545 -25.99 6.17 -9.05
N LEU A 546 -26.05 5.15 -8.20
CA LEU A 546 -26.19 5.29 -6.74
C LEU A 546 -25.03 4.63 -5.99
N VAL A 547 -24.45 5.37 -5.07
CA VAL A 547 -23.54 4.83 -4.06
C VAL A 547 -24.15 5.10 -2.68
N ALA A 548 -24.26 4.10 -1.82
CA ALA A 548 -24.79 4.29 -0.48
C ALA A 548 -23.78 3.87 0.60
N VAL A 549 -23.67 4.68 1.64
CA VAL A 549 -22.86 4.45 2.84
C VAL A 549 -23.80 4.08 3.98
N LEU A 550 -23.74 2.83 4.43
CA LEU A 550 -24.72 2.29 5.39
C LEU A 550 -24.54 2.82 6.83
N ASN A 551 -23.31 3.15 7.22
CA ASN A 551 -23.02 3.73 8.53
C ASN A 551 -21.71 4.55 8.45
N ALA A 552 -21.84 5.85 8.31
CA ALA A 552 -20.71 6.78 8.26
C ALA A 552 -20.11 7.07 9.64
N ASP A 553 -20.89 6.91 10.72
CA ASP A 553 -20.43 7.20 12.09
C ASP A 553 -19.25 6.34 12.50
N SER A 554 -19.14 5.12 11.94
CA SER A 554 -17.99 4.24 12.18
C SER A 554 -16.66 4.80 11.67
N LEU A 555 -16.68 5.69 10.69
CA LEU A 555 -15.51 6.40 10.18
C LEU A 555 -15.11 7.55 11.10
N LEU A 556 -16.11 8.35 11.51
CA LEU A 556 -15.92 9.54 12.36
C LEU A 556 -15.49 9.19 13.79
N ASN A 557 -15.99 8.07 14.31
CA ASN A 557 -15.77 7.68 15.70
C ASN A 557 -14.59 6.70 15.89
N THR A 558 -13.71 6.58 14.91
CA THR A 558 -12.45 5.86 15.09
C THR A 558 -11.59 6.60 16.13
N PRO A 559 -10.97 5.92 17.12
CA PRO A 559 -10.13 6.56 18.13
C PRO A 559 -8.78 6.97 17.54
N ASP A 560 -8.80 7.88 16.60
CA ASP A 560 -7.66 8.42 15.88
C ASP A 560 -7.90 9.92 15.65
N PHE A 561 -6.92 10.77 15.90
CA PHE A 561 -7.05 12.22 15.65
C PHE A 561 -7.27 12.56 14.17
N ARG A 562 -6.93 11.65 13.26
CA ARG A 562 -7.19 11.76 11.83
C ARG A 562 -8.58 11.24 11.42
N SER A 563 -9.47 10.94 12.36
CA SER A 563 -10.75 10.30 12.03
C SER A 563 -11.59 11.10 11.04
N TYR A 564 -11.63 12.42 11.18
CA TYR A 564 -12.41 13.30 10.29
C TYR A 564 -11.77 13.43 8.91
N GLU A 565 -10.45 13.61 8.86
CA GLU A 565 -9.68 13.59 7.62
C GLU A 565 -9.89 12.26 6.87
N LYS A 566 -9.70 11.12 7.54
CA LYS A 566 -9.88 9.78 6.94
C LYS A 566 -11.32 9.52 6.51
N ALA A 567 -12.31 10.01 7.28
CA ALA A 567 -13.71 9.89 6.92
C ALA A 567 -14.02 10.68 5.65
N PHE A 568 -13.60 11.95 5.58
CA PHE A 568 -13.77 12.77 4.38
C PHE A 568 -13.08 12.15 3.16
N GLN A 569 -11.82 11.78 3.28
CA GLN A 569 -11.05 11.14 2.19
C GLN A 569 -11.75 9.90 1.66
N MET A 570 -12.23 9.04 2.55
CA MET A 570 -12.90 7.81 2.15
C MET A 570 -14.25 8.06 1.52
N LEU A 571 -15.08 8.95 2.11
CA LEU A 571 -16.39 9.28 1.60
C LEU A 571 -16.31 9.98 0.24
N GLU A 572 -15.32 10.86 0.05
CA GLU A 572 -15.07 11.52 -1.24
C GLU A 572 -14.62 10.52 -2.32
N GLN A 573 -13.77 9.53 -1.95
CA GLN A 573 -13.38 8.46 -2.87
C GLN A 573 -14.58 7.58 -3.25
N VAL A 574 -15.43 7.24 -2.29
CA VAL A 574 -16.67 6.49 -2.52
C VAL A 574 -17.62 7.29 -3.41
N ALA A 575 -17.82 8.58 -3.12
CA ALA A 575 -18.62 9.49 -3.92
C ALA A 575 -18.12 9.57 -5.37
N GLY A 576 -16.82 9.61 -5.56
CA GLY A 576 -16.21 9.61 -6.87
C GLY A 576 -16.55 8.41 -7.76
N ARG A 577 -17.19 7.36 -7.24
CA ARG A 577 -17.65 6.19 -8.01
C ARG A 577 -19.03 6.36 -8.64
N ALA A 578 -19.83 7.33 -8.16
CA ALA A 578 -21.15 7.62 -8.71
C ALA A 578 -21.07 8.58 -9.91
N GLY A 579 -21.83 8.28 -10.98
CA GLY A 579 -22.04 9.15 -12.15
C GLY A 579 -20.82 9.39 -13.03
N ARG A 580 -20.75 8.74 -14.20
CA ARG A 580 -19.59 8.88 -15.12
C ARG A 580 -19.94 9.16 -16.59
N ARG A 581 -21.10 8.75 -17.07
CA ARG A 581 -21.54 8.97 -18.48
C ARG A 581 -22.78 9.82 -18.54
N GLY A 582 -22.58 11.15 -18.48
CA GLY A 582 -23.65 12.12 -18.82
C GLY A 582 -24.71 12.36 -17.76
N GLU A 583 -24.84 11.52 -16.75
CA GLU A 583 -25.76 11.70 -15.64
C GLU A 583 -25.00 12.03 -14.35
N ARG A 584 -25.56 12.95 -13.57
CA ARG A 584 -25.05 13.27 -12.24
C ARG A 584 -25.32 12.09 -11.30
N GLY A 585 -24.26 11.47 -10.76
CA GLY A 585 -24.42 10.40 -9.77
C GLY A 585 -24.97 10.90 -8.44
N GLU A 586 -25.46 9.98 -7.65
CA GLU A 586 -26.01 10.25 -6.32
C GLU A 586 -25.31 9.43 -5.25
N VAL A 587 -25.09 10.04 -4.09
CA VAL A 587 -24.52 9.39 -2.92
C VAL A 587 -25.44 9.58 -1.73
N ILE A 588 -25.85 8.50 -1.10
CA ILE A 588 -26.68 8.52 0.10
C ILE A 588 -25.81 8.06 1.30
N ILE A 589 -25.77 8.88 2.33
CA ILE A 589 -25.00 8.61 3.54
C ILE A 589 -25.94 8.47 4.72
N GLN A 590 -26.06 7.29 5.30
CA GLN A 590 -26.80 7.06 6.53
C GLN A 590 -25.93 7.37 7.76
N THR A 591 -26.39 8.22 8.65
CA THR A 591 -25.63 8.65 9.83
C THR A 591 -26.57 9.02 11.00
N PHE A 592 -26.11 8.81 12.23
CA PHE A 592 -26.73 9.35 13.44
C PHE A 592 -26.32 10.81 13.74
N MET A 593 -25.35 11.35 12.99
CA MET A 593 -24.80 12.69 13.20
C MET A 593 -24.93 13.55 11.92
N PRO A 594 -26.15 13.80 11.40
CA PRO A 594 -26.30 14.50 10.12
C PRO A 594 -25.73 15.94 10.13
N ASP A 595 -25.71 16.58 11.31
CA ASP A 595 -25.19 17.95 11.47
C ASP A 595 -23.66 18.00 11.71
N HIS A 596 -22.95 16.87 11.61
CA HIS A 596 -21.51 16.86 11.81
C HIS A 596 -20.80 17.66 10.70
N PRO A 597 -19.84 18.56 11.03
CA PRO A 597 -19.19 19.47 10.05
C PRO A 597 -18.63 18.77 8.82
N VAL A 598 -18.08 17.58 8.98
CA VAL A 598 -17.54 16.77 7.87
C VAL A 598 -18.55 16.53 6.75
N PHE A 599 -19.85 16.34 7.08
CA PHE A 599 -20.88 16.14 6.05
C PHE A 599 -21.23 17.43 5.33
N GLY A 600 -21.11 18.58 6.01
CA GLY A 600 -21.24 19.91 5.39
C GLY A 600 -20.15 20.13 4.34
N PHE A 601 -18.89 19.89 4.68
CA PHE A 601 -17.76 19.98 3.74
C PHE A 601 -17.89 18.96 2.60
N LEU A 602 -18.31 17.73 2.91
CA LEU A 602 -18.44 16.67 1.92
C LEU A 602 -19.55 16.98 0.90
N SER A 603 -20.72 17.50 1.34
CA SER A 603 -21.83 17.83 0.47
C SER A 603 -21.50 18.93 -0.55
N GLN A 604 -20.54 19.78 -0.23
CA GLN A 604 -20.02 20.85 -1.08
C GLN A 604 -18.71 20.48 -1.78
N HIS A 605 -18.16 19.29 -1.54
CA HIS A 605 -16.82 18.87 -1.98
C HIS A 605 -15.72 19.87 -1.54
N ASP A 606 -15.89 20.48 -0.37
CA ASP A 606 -15.05 21.55 0.16
C ASP A 606 -13.89 20.96 1.01
N TYR A 607 -12.83 20.54 0.33
CA TYR A 607 -11.60 20.10 1.00
C TYR A 607 -10.92 21.25 1.75
N VAL A 608 -10.97 22.48 1.23
CA VAL A 608 -10.29 23.63 1.84
C VAL A 608 -10.93 23.98 3.19
N GLY A 609 -12.27 23.98 3.26
CA GLY A 609 -12.98 24.16 4.51
C GLY A 609 -12.67 23.09 5.55
N LEU A 610 -12.61 21.81 5.13
CA LEU A 610 -12.14 20.72 6.00
C LEU A 610 -10.72 20.98 6.51
N TYR A 611 -9.79 21.35 5.62
CA TYR A 611 -8.40 21.63 6.00
C TYR A 611 -8.33 22.74 7.05
N GLN A 612 -9.06 23.84 6.87
CA GLN A 612 -9.08 24.95 7.82
C GLN A 612 -9.61 24.54 9.20
N HIS A 613 -10.63 23.69 9.21
CA HIS A 613 -11.18 23.13 10.44
C HIS A 613 -10.18 22.23 11.15
N GLU A 614 -9.62 21.24 10.42
CA GLU A 614 -8.70 20.26 10.96
C GLU A 614 -7.39 20.88 11.44
N ILE A 615 -6.83 21.84 10.69
CA ILE A 615 -5.53 22.40 11.04
C ILE A 615 -5.59 23.18 12.36
N ALA A 616 -6.70 23.87 12.64
CA ALA A 616 -6.89 24.57 13.89
C ALA A 616 -6.99 23.62 15.11
N GLU A 617 -7.72 22.50 14.94
CA GLU A 617 -7.79 21.47 15.99
C GLU A 617 -6.42 20.81 16.24
N ARG A 618 -5.67 20.53 15.18
CA ARG A 618 -4.35 19.91 15.32
C ARG A 618 -3.34 20.78 16.04
N GLU A 619 -3.39 22.09 15.83
CA GLU A 619 -2.58 23.04 16.58
C GLU A 619 -2.96 23.04 18.06
N LEU A 620 -4.27 23.12 18.36
CA LEU A 620 -4.79 23.15 19.73
C LEU A 620 -4.43 21.86 20.51
N PHE A 621 -4.54 20.68 19.88
CA PHE A 621 -4.33 19.38 20.53
C PHE A 621 -2.92 18.80 20.35
N HIS A 622 -1.98 19.58 19.84
CA HIS A 622 -0.57 19.20 19.69
C HIS A 622 -0.38 17.97 18.76
N TYR A 623 -1.00 18.02 17.58
CA TYR A 623 -0.90 16.98 16.56
C TYR A 623 -0.05 17.42 15.33
N PRO A 624 0.36 16.46 14.48
CA PRO A 624 0.97 16.80 13.20
C PRO A 624 0.04 17.67 12.32
N PRO A 625 0.58 18.67 11.61
CA PRO A 625 1.99 18.91 11.28
C PRO A 625 2.81 19.69 12.30
N PHE A 626 2.19 20.26 13.34
CA PHE A 626 2.87 21.11 14.35
C PHE A 626 3.77 20.32 15.30
N TYR A 627 3.39 19.06 15.55
CA TYR A 627 4.13 18.13 16.40
C TYR A 627 4.47 16.85 15.61
N ARG A 628 5.56 16.20 16.01
CA ARG A 628 5.89 14.86 15.56
C ARG A 628 5.52 13.85 16.64
N LEU A 629 4.92 12.77 16.24
CA LEU A 629 4.51 11.68 17.12
C LEU A 629 5.49 10.52 17.00
N ILE A 630 5.84 9.91 18.12
CA ILE A 630 6.56 8.63 18.16
C ILE A 630 5.78 7.73 19.10
N ASP A 631 5.17 6.66 18.57
CA ASP A 631 4.48 5.64 19.37
C ASP A 631 5.47 4.52 19.72
N ILE A 632 5.68 4.29 20.99
CA ILE A 632 6.61 3.29 21.49
C ILE A 632 5.81 2.09 21.98
N THR A 633 5.82 1.03 21.18
CA THR A 633 5.18 -0.25 21.51
C THR A 633 6.12 -1.13 22.30
N LEU A 634 5.73 -1.52 23.53
CA LEU A 634 6.43 -2.51 24.32
C LEU A 634 5.67 -3.85 24.29
N LYS A 635 6.40 -4.96 24.14
CA LYS A 635 5.83 -6.30 24.00
C LYS A 635 6.61 -7.33 24.81
N HIS A 636 5.92 -8.14 25.63
CA HIS A 636 6.52 -9.25 26.36
C HIS A 636 5.50 -10.36 26.65
N ARG A 637 5.97 -11.63 26.74
CA ARG A 637 5.09 -12.77 27.08
C ARG A 637 4.68 -12.79 28.56
N ASN A 638 5.52 -12.27 29.44
CA ASN A 638 5.23 -12.12 30.88
C ASN A 638 4.78 -10.68 31.15
N ASN A 639 3.59 -10.52 31.75
CA ASN A 639 2.99 -9.21 32.02
C ASN A 639 3.76 -8.41 33.10
N ASP A 640 4.33 -9.08 34.12
CA ASP A 640 5.04 -8.39 35.21
C ASP A 640 6.35 -7.77 34.70
N ARG A 641 7.07 -8.49 33.82
CA ARG A 641 8.25 -7.96 33.15
C ARG A 641 7.91 -6.82 32.20
N LEU A 642 6.78 -6.95 31.49
CA LEU A 642 6.31 -5.87 30.63
C LEU A 642 5.97 -4.61 31.45
N LEU A 643 5.29 -4.80 32.60
CA LEU A 643 4.95 -3.70 33.50
C LEU A 643 6.23 -3.03 34.02
N ALA A 644 7.18 -3.81 34.53
CA ALA A 644 8.46 -3.27 35.00
C ALA A 644 9.20 -2.49 33.92
N ALA A 645 9.29 -3.04 32.71
CA ALA A 645 9.96 -2.38 31.58
C ALA A 645 9.22 -1.11 31.14
N SER A 646 7.89 -1.13 31.07
CA SER A 646 7.10 0.03 30.67
C SER A 646 7.13 1.15 31.71
N THR A 647 7.09 0.81 33.00
CA THR A 647 7.21 1.80 34.10
C THR A 647 8.58 2.46 34.07
N LEU A 648 9.66 1.67 34.03
CA LEU A 648 11.02 2.19 33.99
C LEU A 648 11.28 3.07 32.74
N LEU A 649 10.77 2.66 31.57
CA LEU A 649 10.90 3.45 30.35
C LEU A 649 10.11 4.75 30.46
N GLN A 650 8.88 4.71 30.92
CA GLN A 650 8.03 5.88 31.07
C GLN A 650 8.62 6.90 32.04
N GLU A 651 9.10 6.45 33.22
CA GLU A 651 9.77 7.33 34.21
C GLU A 651 11.00 8.01 33.61
N ARG A 652 11.85 7.26 32.91
CA ARG A 652 13.03 7.81 32.25
C ARG A 652 12.68 8.79 31.13
N LEU A 653 11.70 8.45 30.29
CA LEU A 653 11.23 9.34 29.23
C LEU A 653 10.59 10.61 29.82
N HIS A 654 9.86 10.52 30.92
CA HIS A 654 9.27 11.66 31.58
C HIS A 654 10.37 12.59 32.18
N GLN A 655 11.44 12.02 32.74
CA GLN A 655 12.60 12.81 33.20
C GLN A 655 13.27 13.60 32.06
N VAL A 656 13.32 13.02 30.86
CA VAL A 656 13.99 13.62 29.69
C VAL A 656 13.07 14.56 28.92
N PHE A 657 11.81 14.17 28.73
CA PHE A 657 10.87 14.85 27.83
C PHE A 657 9.74 15.58 28.57
N GLY A 658 9.57 15.36 29.90
CA GLY A 658 8.49 15.97 30.68
C GLY A 658 7.11 15.58 30.14
N ASP A 659 6.22 16.56 30.04
CA ASP A 659 4.83 16.40 29.60
C ASP A 659 4.66 15.97 28.12
N ARG A 660 5.75 15.97 27.35
CA ARG A 660 5.78 15.41 25.98
C ARG A 660 5.63 13.90 25.97
N CYS A 661 5.84 13.23 27.11
CA CYS A 661 5.70 11.79 27.30
C CYS A 661 4.34 11.46 27.90
N SER A 662 3.55 10.62 27.22
CA SER A 662 2.27 10.16 27.77
C SER A 662 2.47 9.18 28.95
N PRO A 663 1.44 8.99 29.78
CA PRO A 663 1.35 7.80 30.64
C PRO A 663 1.42 6.51 29.83
N ILE A 664 1.59 5.38 30.54
CA ILE A 664 1.52 4.04 29.92
C ILE A 664 0.09 3.78 29.46
N ILE A 665 -0.08 3.46 28.19
CA ILE A 665 -1.38 3.18 27.56
C ILE A 665 -1.51 1.68 27.31
N VAL A 666 -2.64 1.11 27.75
CA VAL A 666 -3.00 -0.26 27.42
C VAL A 666 -3.83 -0.23 26.14
N PRO A 667 -3.38 -0.87 25.04
CA PRO A 667 -4.16 -0.89 23.81
C PRO A 667 -5.45 -1.71 23.96
N SER A 668 -6.43 -1.48 23.08
CA SER A 668 -7.71 -2.22 23.05
C SER A 668 -7.49 -3.74 22.94
N VAL A 669 -6.48 -4.15 22.18
CA VAL A 669 -5.98 -5.53 22.14
C VAL A 669 -4.74 -5.62 23.02
N ALA A 670 -4.95 -5.81 24.31
CA ALA A 670 -3.86 -5.85 25.29
C ALA A 670 -2.94 -7.07 25.17
N ARG A 671 -3.34 -8.12 24.42
CA ARG A 671 -2.56 -9.35 24.21
C ARG A 671 -2.74 -9.86 22.78
N MET A 672 -1.62 -10.03 22.07
CA MET A 672 -1.59 -10.53 20.70
C MET A 672 -0.44 -11.54 20.54
N ASN A 673 -0.69 -12.68 19.87
CA ASN A 673 0.31 -13.73 19.64
C ASN A 673 1.03 -14.17 20.93
N ASN A 674 0.26 -14.39 22.00
CA ASN A 674 0.75 -14.76 23.33
C ASN A 674 1.69 -13.75 24.00
N ALA A 675 1.69 -12.49 23.58
CA ALA A 675 2.44 -11.42 24.22
C ALA A 675 1.50 -10.26 24.61
N TYR A 676 1.76 -9.70 25.78
CA TYR A 676 1.10 -8.49 26.27
C TYR A 676 1.71 -7.25 25.61
N LEU A 677 0.91 -6.20 25.46
CA LEU A 677 1.26 -4.95 24.81
C LEU A 677 1.07 -3.75 25.74
N ARG A 678 1.95 -2.76 25.63
CA ARG A 678 1.82 -1.42 26.24
C ARG A 678 2.32 -0.41 25.22
N HIS A 679 1.80 0.81 25.30
CA HIS A 679 2.21 1.92 24.46
C HIS A 679 2.60 3.13 25.29
N ILE A 680 3.55 3.90 24.82
CA ILE A 680 3.93 5.20 25.33
C ILE A 680 4.04 6.12 24.12
N LEU A 681 3.38 7.27 24.15
CA LEU A 681 3.39 8.25 23.06
C LEU A 681 4.28 9.44 23.43
N LEU A 682 5.22 9.78 22.55
CA LEU A 682 5.99 11.02 22.61
C LEU A 682 5.44 12.00 21.59
N ARG A 683 5.29 13.28 22.00
CA ARG A 683 4.93 14.43 21.18
C ARG A 683 6.08 15.40 21.17
N ILE A 684 6.71 15.60 20.01
CA ILE A 684 7.88 16.47 19.85
C ILE A 684 7.46 17.64 18.97
N GLU A 685 7.67 18.86 19.43
CA GLU A 685 7.35 20.07 18.67
C GLU A 685 8.11 20.12 17.34
N GLY A 686 7.47 20.64 16.29
CA GLY A 686 8.04 20.67 14.95
C GLY A 686 9.34 21.47 14.82
N TYR A 687 9.57 22.43 15.72
CA TYR A 687 10.79 23.25 15.78
C TYR A 687 11.92 22.65 16.64
N ALA A 688 11.61 21.58 17.41
CA ALA A 688 12.60 20.94 18.26
C ALA A 688 13.62 20.12 17.44
N ASP A 689 14.83 19.92 18.00
CA ASP A 689 15.83 19.05 17.39
C ASP A 689 15.39 17.58 17.50
N ILE A 690 14.73 17.12 16.44
CA ILE A 690 14.22 15.75 16.35
C ILE A 690 15.34 14.71 16.37
N GLN A 691 16.54 15.03 15.86
CA GLN A 691 17.65 14.11 15.88
C GLN A 691 18.12 13.87 17.31
N ARG A 692 18.28 14.94 18.09
CA ARG A 692 18.64 14.82 19.51
C ARG A 692 17.55 14.11 20.32
N ALA A 693 16.28 14.38 20.04
CA ALA A 693 15.17 13.68 20.69
C ALA A 693 15.20 12.16 20.43
N LYS A 694 15.49 11.76 19.19
CA LYS A 694 15.62 10.34 18.80
C LYS A 694 16.82 9.66 19.48
N GLU A 695 17.95 10.35 19.61
CA GLU A 695 19.13 9.84 20.32
C GLU A 695 18.80 9.56 21.79
N LEU A 696 18.21 10.54 22.49
CA LEU A 696 17.79 10.41 23.89
C LEU A 696 16.76 9.29 24.09
N LEU A 697 15.84 9.13 23.14
CA LEU A 697 14.88 8.02 23.15
C LEU A 697 15.61 6.69 23.04
N MET A 698 16.54 6.54 22.09
CA MET A 698 17.29 5.30 21.90
C MET A 698 18.21 4.98 23.08
N GLU A 699 18.85 5.97 23.69
CA GLU A 699 19.61 5.83 24.94
C GLU A 699 18.71 5.27 26.06
N SER A 700 17.49 5.80 26.18
CA SER A 700 16.53 5.35 27.18
C SER A 700 16.05 3.92 26.93
N ILE A 701 15.80 3.55 25.68
CA ILE A 701 15.43 2.17 25.28
C ILE A 701 16.57 1.21 25.59
N HIS A 702 17.81 1.51 25.19
CA HIS A 702 18.97 0.65 25.44
C HIS A 702 19.21 0.46 26.93
N TYR A 703 19.06 1.52 27.74
CA TYR A 703 19.16 1.42 29.19
C TYR A 703 18.16 0.41 29.75
N VAL A 704 16.85 0.51 29.38
CA VAL A 704 15.83 -0.41 29.87
C VAL A 704 16.10 -1.85 29.44
N GLN A 705 16.57 -2.04 28.21
CA GLN A 705 16.92 -3.37 27.66
C GLN A 705 18.12 -4.01 28.38
N SER A 706 19.00 -3.22 29.00
CA SER A 706 20.14 -3.72 29.77
C SER A 706 19.76 -4.22 31.17
N ILE A 707 18.60 -3.85 31.70
CA ILE A 707 18.15 -4.20 33.06
C ILE A 707 17.62 -5.62 33.12
N ARG A 708 18.10 -6.43 34.06
CA ARG A 708 17.80 -7.86 34.19
C ARG A 708 16.29 -8.17 34.23
N ASN A 709 15.51 -7.38 34.97
CA ASN A 709 14.05 -7.59 35.09
C ASN A 709 13.28 -7.21 33.83
N CYS A 710 13.89 -6.48 32.90
CA CYS A 710 13.31 -6.03 31.61
C CYS A 710 13.79 -6.87 30.44
N LEU A 711 14.70 -7.83 30.64
CA LEU A 711 15.26 -8.67 29.59
C LEU A 711 14.17 -9.41 28.80
N GLY A 712 14.31 -9.42 27.50
CA GLY A 712 13.36 -10.06 26.58
C GLY A 712 12.15 -9.19 26.23
N THR A 713 12.04 -7.96 26.77
CA THR A 713 11.03 -6.98 26.31
C THR A 713 11.44 -6.42 24.96
N ILE A 714 10.58 -6.60 23.98
CA ILE A 714 10.72 -6.01 22.66
C ILE A 714 10.15 -4.60 22.73
N ILE A 715 10.94 -3.60 22.39
CA ILE A 715 10.57 -2.19 22.36
C ILE A 715 10.71 -1.70 20.93
N ILE A 716 9.62 -1.24 20.35
CA ILE A 716 9.55 -0.84 18.93
C ILE A 716 9.04 0.59 18.85
N PRO A 717 9.89 1.57 18.52
CA PRO A 717 9.46 2.92 18.22
C PRO A 717 8.83 2.97 16.82
N ASP A 718 7.73 3.68 16.69
CA ASP A 718 7.03 3.99 15.44
C ASP A 718 7.02 5.50 15.24
N VAL A 719 7.88 5.98 14.37
CA VAL A 719 7.98 7.41 14.02
C VAL A 719 6.92 7.74 12.99
N ASP A 720 6.18 8.84 13.22
CA ASP A 720 5.03 9.26 12.41
C ASP A 720 3.99 8.13 12.28
N PRO A 721 3.37 7.64 13.38
CA PRO A 721 2.36 6.58 13.35
C PRO A 721 1.11 7.04 12.57
N MET A 722 0.43 6.05 11.91
CA MET A 722 -0.73 6.30 11.05
C MET A 722 -1.97 5.52 11.51
#